data_b320d03248d871f6616d9efbe3183506
#
_entry.id   b320d03248d871f6616d9efbe3183506
#
_cell.length_a   1.000
_cell.length_b   1.000
_cell.length_c   1.000
_cell.angle_alpha   90.00
_cell.angle_beta   90.00
_cell.angle_gamma   90.00
#
_symmetry.space_group_name_H-M   'P 1'
#
loop_
_entity.id
_entity.type
_entity.pdbx_description
1 polymer ?
#
loop_
_entity_poly.entity_id
_entity_poly.type
_entity_poly.pdbx_seq_one_letter_code
_entity_poly.pdbx_strand_id
1 'polypeptide(L)'
;MGIGSRSSMMLAGALALGLSIPSLAADRQMERLTRGVAVTNVGSGVLVSWRLLGTDSPDTEFNLYRDGEKVASIGKTDGTNYLDASGTTTSKYTVAAVVNGKEGAKEGVSVVLDKTVSNSGKSFPYKTLKLEVPAAQTMPDGEKCTYTPNDMSTADLDGDGEYELILKWDPSNAHDNSQTGYTGTVFIDAYKLDGTRLWRIDLGKNIRAGAHYTQFQVFDYDGDGKAEMIVKTADGTIDGTGKAIGDKSKDYRDASGTILKGPEYLTVFRGVDGAAISTVTYEPSRDINQHVKGKDAHGYWGDNYGNRCERYLAATGYLDGVHPSAIFVRGYYSSSYVAAYDFDGKDLKLRWLHKSEYPGQGLYGEGNHSLQAVDLDGDGYDEIFFGAAALNHDGTLRYRTGLGHGDAHHIGDLDPDLPGLELWDVHEHTDAQYTEEMRAHDGKIIWGTPQPSSGGVDNGRGMAADVDSEYRGYEMWSAKGGGMKTAKGKLIGTPAVSQNFRIYFDGDEYDELLDGAYVTKFNSSSKKSEVYFDGPAALGATGCNGTKNTPSLVADLFGDWREELVVRSEKDPTLLYIVSTPVESKLRVYTLMHDATYRTAVASQNTAYNQPSHLGYYLPDMVKSLKQPAVVMAGEELAPPDTTPVVNNGKSELDASKPKEGDGFTESTNEGFLENGYFNFANSLSSYGTWEIFSQKEAKTTLTIRFTNGGTGDRNMSLNVNGKSAGTISFPSTGDWTKYSDATIDVKLEAGVNTLKFSSMTSDGGPNFDMFTFGIDGVELYDGTQTIDTSTTIATFVPFKTGVMFNPATGMLFTPKAGFAEVYFYDMAGNMRMGVSRNVPAGSTPMALDRDMLPKGMYVVKVKVDGKLMHAARMVK
;
A
#
# COMPACT_ATOMS: atom_id res chain seq x y z
N MET A 1 -30.93 36.02 -57.93
CA MET A 1 -29.54 36.37 -58.25
C MET A 1 -28.92 36.79 -56.90
N GLY A 2 -27.82 36.16 -56.47
CA GLY A 2 -27.05 36.55 -55.32
C GLY A 2 -26.88 35.40 -54.31
N ILE A 3 -25.98 34.48 -54.60
CA ILE A 3 -25.53 33.37 -53.74
C ILE A 3 -24.49 33.92 -52.76
N GLY A 4 -24.76 33.87 -51.48
CA GLY A 4 -23.80 34.18 -50.39
C GLY A 4 -23.32 32.91 -49.71
N SER A 5 -22.09 32.57 -49.95
CA SER A 5 -21.37 31.47 -49.29
C SER A 5 -21.10 31.78 -47.82
N ARG A 6 -21.53 30.92 -46.92
CA ARG A 6 -21.06 30.91 -45.51
C ARG A 6 -19.89 29.95 -45.38
N SER A 7 -18.73 30.48 -45.14
CA SER A 7 -17.54 29.73 -44.73
C SER A 7 -17.69 29.30 -43.27
N SER A 8 -17.74 27.97 -43.03
CA SER A 8 -17.65 27.39 -41.71
C SER A 8 -16.17 27.29 -41.34
N MET A 9 -15.74 28.08 -40.35
CA MET A 9 -14.48 27.87 -39.66
C MET A 9 -14.64 26.68 -38.71
N MET A 10 -14.01 25.57 -39.05
CA MET A 10 -13.74 24.50 -38.06
C MET A 10 -12.63 24.97 -37.15
N LEU A 11 -12.95 25.13 -35.88
CA LEU A 11 -11.99 25.31 -34.81
C LEU A 11 -11.45 23.92 -34.47
N ALA A 12 -10.22 23.64 -34.86
CA ALA A 12 -9.49 22.47 -34.42
C ALA A 12 -9.04 22.72 -32.97
N GLY A 13 -9.74 22.14 -32.01
CA GLY A 13 -9.25 22.04 -30.62
C GLY A 13 -8.13 21.02 -30.57
N ALA A 14 -6.92 21.46 -30.31
CA ALA A 14 -5.82 20.58 -29.97
C ALA A 14 -6.11 20.03 -28.55
N LEU A 15 -6.47 18.75 -28.46
CA LEU A 15 -6.48 17.99 -27.22
C LEU A 15 -5.01 17.72 -26.89
N ALA A 16 -4.46 18.42 -25.92
CA ALA A 16 -3.22 18.04 -25.29
C ALA A 16 -3.52 16.81 -24.40
N LEU A 17 -3.31 15.61 -24.94
CA LEU A 17 -3.17 14.42 -24.11
C LEU A 17 -1.87 14.58 -23.31
N GLY A 18 -2.00 14.84 -22.01
CA GLY A 18 -0.90 14.68 -21.08
C GLY A 18 -0.55 13.19 -21.04
N LEU A 19 0.54 12.83 -21.68
CA LEU A 19 1.16 11.50 -21.51
C LEU A 19 1.72 11.48 -20.09
N SER A 20 1.04 10.81 -19.15
CA SER A 20 1.63 10.39 -17.91
C SER A 20 2.69 9.34 -18.26
N ILE A 21 3.94 9.67 -18.03
CA ILE A 21 5.05 8.70 -18.04
C ILE A 21 4.76 7.81 -16.83
N PRO A 22 4.54 6.48 -16.99
CA PRO A 22 4.46 5.63 -15.82
C PRO A 22 5.81 5.72 -15.10
N SER A 23 5.80 6.31 -13.91
CA SER A 23 6.87 6.20 -12.94
C SER A 23 7.05 4.71 -12.65
N LEU A 24 8.28 4.26 -12.48
CA LEU A 24 8.53 2.97 -11.87
C LEU A 24 7.88 3.03 -10.49
N ALA A 25 6.88 2.20 -10.25
CA ALA A 25 6.42 1.99 -8.89
C ALA A 25 7.64 1.62 -8.05
N ALA A 26 7.96 2.44 -7.05
CA ALA A 26 9.01 2.10 -6.10
C ALA A 26 8.57 0.85 -5.34
N ASP A 27 9.52 -0.02 -4.96
CA ASP A 27 9.19 -1.16 -4.14
C ASP A 27 8.57 -0.64 -2.82
N ARG A 28 7.34 -1.10 -2.50
CA ARG A 28 6.60 -0.68 -1.30
C ARG A 28 7.17 -1.35 -0.07
N GLN A 29 7.39 -0.60 1.01
CA GLN A 29 7.80 -1.17 2.29
C GLN A 29 6.68 -2.02 2.88
N MET A 30 6.95 -3.31 3.15
CA MET A 30 6.01 -4.27 3.72
C MET A 30 6.59 -4.99 4.92
N GLU A 31 5.70 -5.51 5.77
CA GLU A 31 6.08 -6.33 6.92
C GLU A 31 6.85 -7.59 6.50
N ARG A 32 7.85 -7.95 7.27
CA ARG A 32 8.63 -9.20 7.08
C ARG A 32 7.89 -10.37 7.72
N LEU A 33 6.98 -10.98 6.98
CA LEU A 33 6.17 -12.08 7.47
C LEU A 33 6.92 -13.43 7.46
N THR A 34 6.57 -14.32 8.39
CA THR A 34 6.87 -15.75 8.31
C THR A 34 5.98 -16.43 7.28
N ARG A 35 6.17 -17.74 7.05
CA ARG A 35 5.25 -18.55 6.21
C ARG A 35 3.83 -18.64 6.78
N GLY A 36 3.60 -18.23 8.02
CA GLY A 36 2.28 -18.26 8.63
C GLY A 36 1.65 -19.67 8.59
N VAL A 37 2.43 -20.72 8.82
CA VAL A 37 1.96 -22.11 8.64
C VAL A 37 0.79 -22.39 9.55
N ALA A 38 -0.38 -22.61 8.95
CA ALA A 38 -1.61 -22.93 9.66
C ALA A 38 -1.92 -24.42 9.57
N VAL A 39 -2.37 -24.99 10.69
CA VAL A 39 -2.89 -26.37 10.78
C VAL A 39 -4.33 -26.32 11.22
N THR A 40 -5.25 -26.59 10.31
CA THR A 40 -6.69 -26.44 10.55
C THR A 40 -7.39 -27.79 10.53
N ASN A 41 -8.17 -28.10 11.57
CA ASN A 41 -8.99 -29.30 11.62
C ASN A 41 -10.18 -29.15 10.67
N VAL A 42 -10.29 -30.02 9.67
CA VAL A 42 -11.41 -30.00 8.68
C VAL A 42 -12.32 -31.23 8.84
N GLY A 43 -12.20 -31.97 9.96
CA GLY A 43 -13.03 -33.12 10.30
C GLY A 43 -12.61 -34.43 9.60
N SER A 44 -12.06 -34.38 8.39
CA SER A 44 -11.55 -35.54 7.66
C SER A 44 -10.03 -35.67 7.70
N GLY A 45 -9.36 -34.88 8.52
CA GLY A 45 -7.91 -34.70 8.66
C GLY A 45 -7.58 -33.26 9.00
N VAL A 46 -6.41 -32.81 8.61
CA VAL A 46 -5.99 -31.40 8.75
C VAL A 46 -5.63 -30.81 7.40
N LEU A 47 -6.07 -29.60 7.17
CA LEU A 47 -5.57 -28.77 6.08
C LEU A 47 -4.37 -27.99 6.61
N VAL A 48 -3.23 -28.14 5.94
CA VAL A 48 -2.01 -27.38 6.24
C VAL A 48 -1.82 -26.36 5.12
N SER A 49 -1.73 -25.09 5.46
CA SER A 49 -1.57 -24.00 4.50
C SER A 49 -0.47 -23.03 4.91
N TRP A 50 0.10 -22.29 3.98
CA TRP A 50 1.20 -21.35 4.22
C TRP A 50 1.27 -20.26 3.16
N ARG A 51 1.88 -19.14 3.50
CA ARG A 51 2.04 -17.98 2.60
C ARG A 51 3.02 -18.26 1.46
N LEU A 52 2.67 -17.85 0.25
CA LEU A 52 3.61 -17.49 -0.79
C LEU A 52 3.97 -16.01 -0.55
N LEU A 53 5.18 -15.72 -0.12
CA LEU A 53 5.62 -14.37 0.24
C LEU A 53 5.96 -13.54 -1.00
N GLY A 54 5.72 -12.24 -0.97
CA GLY A 54 6.09 -11.32 -2.06
C GLY A 54 7.58 -11.36 -2.44
N THR A 55 8.45 -11.86 -1.56
CA THR A 55 9.88 -12.09 -1.83
C THR A 55 10.17 -13.42 -2.55
N ASP A 56 9.19 -14.32 -2.65
CA ASP A 56 9.37 -15.59 -3.36
C ASP A 56 9.30 -15.40 -4.87
N SER A 57 10.14 -16.12 -5.60
CA SER A 57 9.94 -16.28 -7.04
C SER A 57 8.60 -16.98 -7.33
N PRO A 58 7.88 -16.64 -8.41
CA PRO A 58 6.70 -17.38 -8.84
C PRO A 58 6.95 -18.90 -9.01
N ASP A 59 8.19 -19.28 -9.33
CA ASP A 59 8.63 -20.68 -9.52
C ASP A 59 9.07 -21.38 -8.23
N THR A 60 8.91 -20.77 -7.05
CA THR A 60 9.25 -21.39 -5.76
C THR A 60 8.38 -22.62 -5.51
N GLU A 61 9.00 -23.77 -5.26
CA GLU A 61 8.34 -25.01 -4.84
C GLU A 61 8.39 -25.17 -3.32
N PHE A 62 7.61 -26.09 -2.75
CA PHE A 62 7.63 -26.32 -1.31
C PHE A 62 7.69 -27.82 -0.98
N ASN A 63 8.39 -28.15 0.12
CA ASN A 63 8.33 -29.45 0.76
C ASN A 63 7.60 -29.32 2.10
N LEU A 64 6.57 -30.13 2.31
CA LEU A 64 5.84 -30.27 3.56
C LEU A 64 6.33 -31.50 4.32
N TYR A 65 6.60 -31.33 5.61
CA TYR A 65 7.01 -32.37 6.52
C TYR A 65 6.03 -32.51 7.68
N ARG A 66 5.72 -33.75 8.09
CA ARG A 66 5.01 -34.08 9.31
C ARG A 66 5.89 -34.95 10.19
N ASP A 67 6.08 -34.54 11.43
CA ASP A 67 6.91 -35.25 12.44
C ASP A 67 8.34 -35.56 11.93
N GLY A 68 8.88 -34.70 11.07
CA GLY A 68 10.19 -34.80 10.45
C GLY A 68 10.26 -35.55 9.12
N GLU A 69 9.22 -36.29 8.75
CA GLU A 69 9.14 -37.02 7.48
C GLU A 69 8.42 -36.17 6.40
N LYS A 70 8.97 -36.20 5.18
CA LYS A 70 8.36 -35.46 4.07
C LYS A 70 7.06 -36.15 3.62
N VAL A 71 5.93 -35.43 3.69
CA VAL A 71 4.59 -35.94 3.33
C VAL A 71 4.10 -35.42 1.98
N ALA A 72 4.57 -34.25 1.54
CA ALA A 72 4.22 -33.73 0.23
C ALA A 72 5.37 -32.88 -0.37
N SER A 73 5.37 -32.79 -1.69
CA SER A 73 6.10 -31.78 -2.47
C SER A 73 5.09 -31.02 -3.31
N ILE A 74 5.05 -29.70 -3.17
CA ILE A 74 4.12 -28.80 -3.82
C ILE A 74 4.87 -28.10 -4.94
N GLY A 75 4.36 -28.27 -6.17
CA GLY A 75 4.98 -27.74 -7.37
C GLY A 75 4.68 -26.25 -7.56
N LYS A 76 5.37 -25.65 -8.50
CA LYS A 76 5.27 -24.21 -8.82
C LYS A 76 3.91 -23.75 -9.36
N THR A 77 3.03 -24.65 -9.72
CA THR A 77 1.66 -24.36 -10.21
C THR A 77 0.58 -24.74 -9.22
N ASP A 78 0.96 -25.33 -8.07
CA ASP A 78 0.02 -25.79 -7.07
C ASP A 78 -0.23 -24.69 -6.01
N GLY A 79 -1.42 -24.70 -5.40
CA GLY A 79 -1.73 -23.85 -4.25
C GLY A 79 -0.84 -24.16 -3.04
N THR A 80 -0.60 -23.19 -2.19
CA THR A 80 0.25 -23.34 -0.99
C THR A 80 -0.51 -23.96 0.18
N ASN A 81 -1.16 -25.09 -0.05
CA ASN A 81 -1.89 -25.87 0.95
C ASN A 81 -1.86 -27.37 0.64
N TYR A 82 -2.20 -28.18 1.64
CA TYR A 82 -2.24 -29.64 1.52
C TYR A 82 -3.19 -30.25 2.55
N LEU A 83 -4.14 -31.08 2.08
CA LEU A 83 -5.03 -31.85 2.97
C LEU A 83 -4.35 -33.15 3.38
N ASP A 84 -3.90 -33.22 4.64
CA ASP A 84 -3.34 -34.44 5.21
C ASP A 84 -4.44 -35.23 5.95
N ALA A 85 -5.01 -36.22 5.27
CA ALA A 85 -6.05 -37.09 5.84
C ALA A 85 -5.55 -37.95 7.02
N SER A 86 -4.23 -38.13 7.16
CA SER A 86 -3.60 -38.90 8.24
C SER A 86 -3.04 -38.02 9.33
N GLY A 87 -3.01 -36.73 9.12
CA GLY A 87 -2.52 -35.73 10.07
C GLY A 87 -3.49 -35.41 11.19
N THR A 88 -2.98 -34.81 12.23
CA THR A 88 -3.76 -34.30 13.36
C THR A 88 -3.29 -32.90 13.74
N THR A 89 -4.09 -32.17 14.49
CA THR A 89 -3.73 -30.83 15.00
C THR A 89 -2.56 -30.84 15.99
N THR A 90 -2.12 -32.02 16.46
CA THR A 90 -0.96 -32.22 17.34
C THR A 90 0.30 -32.69 16.59
N SER A 91 0.18 -33.02 15.30
CA SER A 91 1.32 -33.36 14.44
C SER A 91 2.21 -32.13 14.23
N LYS A 92 3.54 -32.38 14.19
CA LYS A 92 4.53 -31.30 13.99
C LYS A 92 4.78 -31.09 12.50
N TYR A 93 4.14 -30.06 11.95
CA TYR A 93 4.36 -29.69 10.56
C TYR A 93 5.50 -28.67 10.43
N THR A 94 6.25 -28.81 9.34
CA THR A 94 7.19 -27.78 8.87
C THR A 94 7.14 -27.69 7.36
N VAL A 95 7.29 -26.45 6.85
CA VAL A 95 7.35 -26.15 5.43
C VAL A 95 8.71 -25.59 5.08
N ALA A 96 9.29 -26.02 3.95
CA ALA A 96 10.51 -25.47 3.41
C ALA A 96 10.31 -25.05 1.96
N ALA A 97 10.69 -23.83 1.62
CA ALA A 97 10.76 -23.38 0.23
C ALA A 97 11.89 -24.07 -0.51
N VAL A 98 11.67 -24.41 -1.78
CA VAL A 98 12.65 -25.03 -2.67
C VAL A 98 12.84 -24.13 -3.89
N VAL A 99 14.02 -23.55 -4.02
CA VAL A 99 14.38 -22.65 -5.12
C VAL A 99 15.51 -23.27 -5.93
N ASN A 100 15.32 -23.45 -7.22
CA ASN A 100 16.29 -24.10 -8.12
C ASN A 100 16.75 -25.49 -7.59
N GLY A 101 15.81 -26.26 -7.03
CA GLY A 101 16.09 -27.59 -6.47
C GLY A 101 16.82 -27.59 -5.12
N LYS A 102 17.09 -26.44 -4.53
CA LYS A 102 17.73 -26.29 -3.22
C LYS A 102 16.69 -25.95 -2.16
N GLU A 103 16.59 -26.77 -1.14
CA GLU A 103 15.70 -26.56 0.01
C GLU A 103 16.28 -25.51 0.96
N GLY A 104 15.40 -24.56 1.37
CA GLY A 104 15.70 -23.53 2.36
C GLY A 104 15.51 -23.99 3.81
N ALA A 105 15.41 -23.04 4.71
CA ALA A 105 15.07 -23.31 6.11
C ALA A 105 13.66 -23.89 6.24
N LYS A 106 13.45 -24.72 7.27
CA LYS A 106 12.12 -25.24 7.61
C LYS A 106 11.46 -24.30 8.62
N GLU A 107 10.28 -23.84 8.28
CA GLU A 107 9.45 -23.02 9.17
C GLU A 107 8.35 -23.88 9.80
N GLY A 108 8.08 -23.65 11.08
CA GLY A 108 7.15 -24.43 11.88
C GLY A 108 5.73 -23.85 11.82
N VAL A 109 4.82 -24.49 12.57
CA VAL A 109 3.43 -24.07 12.69
C VAL A 109 3.35 -22.77 13.48
N SER A 110 2.68 -21.77 12.90
CA SER A 110 2.36 -20.47 13.51
C SER A 110 1.02 -20.53 14.26
N VAL A 111 0.01 -21.18 13.66
CA VAL A 111 -1.33 -21.22 14.23
C VAL A 111 -1.98 -22.60 14.07
N VAL A 112 -2.77 -23.00 15.08
CA VAL A 112 -3.58 -24.21 15.06
C VAL A 112 -5.02 -23.86 15.32
N LEU A 113 -5.94 -24.26 14.40
CA LEU A 113 -7.38 -24.24 14.58
C LEU A 113 -7.83 -25.68 14.86
N ASP A 114 -7.94 -26.02 16.14
CA ASP A 114 -8.23 -27.37 16.60
C ASP A 114 -9.72 -27.70 16.65
N LYS A 115 -10.57 -26.66 16.67
CA LYS A 115 -12.03 -26.80 16.75
C LYS A 115 -12.67 -26.77 15.38
N THR A 116 -13.77 -27.51 15.25
CA THR A 116 -14.62 -27.50 14.06
C THR A 116 -16.07 -27.28 14.43
N VAL A 117 -16.83 -26.70 13.52
CA VAL A 117 -18.29 -26.64 13.57
C VAL A 117 -18.90 -27.11 12.27
N SER A 118 -19.87 -28.03 12.34
CA SER A 118 -20.58 -28.49 11.15
C SER A 118 -21.61 -27.46 10.72
N ASN A 119 -21.53 -27.03 9.47
CA ASN A 119 -22.45 -26.06 8.88
C ASN A 119 -22.51 -26.27 7.36
N SER A 120 -23.69 -26.15 6.76
CA SER A 120 -23.89 -26.30 5.30
C SER A 120 -23.21 -27.54 4.70
N GLY A 121 -23.16 -28.65 5.44
CA GLY A 121 -22.51 -29.89 4.99
C GLY A 121 -20.98 -29.93 5.02
N LYS A 122 -20.34 -28.90 5.56
CA LYS A 122 -18.90 -28.78 5.72
C LYS A 122 -18.51 -28.67 7.21
N SER A 123 -17.23 -28.94 7.51
CA SER A 123 -16.66 -28.79 8.86
C SER A 123 -15.72 -27.59 8.86
N PHE A 124 -16.23 -26.44 9.31
CA PHE A 124 -15.45 -25.20 9.34
C PHE A 124 -14.49 -25.18 10.53
N PRO A 125 -13.20 -24.99 10.30
CA PRO A 125 -12.23 -24.83 11.36
C PRO A 125 -12.37 -23.44 12.00
N TYR A 126 -12.22 -23.39 13.32
CA TYR A 126 -12.21 -22.11 14.03
C TYR A 126 -11.32 -22.15 15.27
N LYS A 127 -10.88 -20.96 15.67
CA LYS A 127 -10.20 -20.69 16.94
C LYS A 127 -11.06 -19.77 17.78
N THR A 128 -11.05 -19.99 19.09
CA THR A 128 -11.67 -19.09 20.06
C THR A 128 -10.58 -18.34 20.81
N LEU A 129 -10.60 -17.04 20.74
CA LEU A 129 -9.79 -16.18 21.60
C LEU A 129 -10.61 -15.77 22.81
N LYS A 130 -10.01 -15.84 24.01
CA LYS A 130 -10.64 -15.36 25.23
C LYS A 130 -10.15 -13.97 25.56
N LEU A 131 -11.06 -13.01 25.58
CA LEU A 131 -10.79 -11.60 25.77
C LEU A 131 -10.98 -11.18 27.24
N GLU A 132 -10.25 -10.17 27.64
CA GLU A 132 -10.38 -9.53 28.94
C GLU A 132 -11.30 -8.30 28.83
N VAL A 133 -12.61 -8.46 29.09
CA VAL A 133 -13.58 -7.38 28.96
C VAL A 133 -13.26 -6.23 29.93
N PRO A 134 -13.26 -4.95 29.49
CA PRO A 134 -13.10 -3.80 30.37
C PRO A 134 -14.19 -3.77 31.46
N ALA A 135 -13.86 -3.26 32.63
CA ALA A 135 -14.79 -3.11 33.73
C ALA A 135 -15.96 -2.18 33.35
N ALA A 136 -17.17 -2.55 33.74
CA ALA A 136 -18.35 -1.70 33.59
C ALA A 136 -18.14 -0.33 34.27
N GLN A 137 -18.63 0.73 33.62
CA GLN A 137 -18.54 2.10 34.13
C GLN A 137 -19.89 2.67 34.48
N THR A 138 -19.92 3.73 35.29
CA THR A 138 -21.12 4.51 35.58
C THR A 138 -20.89 5.95 35.17
N MET A 139 -21.76 6.46 34.33
CA MET A 139 -21.66 7.81 33.77
C MET A 139 -22.11 8.86 34.81
N PRO A 140 -21.78 10.17 34.60
CA PRO A 140 -22.20 11.24 35.52
C PRO A 140 -23.69 11.34 35.75
N ASP A 141 -24.50 10.95 34.79
CA ASP A 141 -25.99 10.90 34.89
C ASP A 141 -26.53 9.64 35.57
N GLY A 142 -25.66 8.71 35.96
CA GLY A 142 -26.00 7.46 36.60
C GLY A 142 -26.21 6.28 35.64
N GLU A 143 -26.12 6.49 34.32
CA GLU A 143 -26.20 5.39 33.36
C GLU A 143 -25.02 4.42 33.52
N LYS A 144 -25.28 3.12 33.43
CA LYS A 144 -24.27 2.06 33.45
C LYS A 144 -23.98 1.62 32.05
N CYS A 145 -22.70 1.50 31.73
CA CYS A 145 -22.24 0.91 30.47
C CYS A 145 -21.39 -0.34 30.69
N THR A 146 -21.51 -1.27 29.77
CA THR A 146 -20.68 -2.47 29.61
C THR A 146 -20.00 -2.42 28.24
N TYR A 147 -19.15 -3.41 27.94
CA TYR A 147 -18.32 -3.39 26.73
C TYR A 147 -18.52 -4.63 25.90
N THR A 148 -18.49 -4.45 24.59
CA THR A 148 -18.43 -5.54 23.61
C THR A 148 -17.25 -5.34 22.65
N PRO A 149 -16.63 -6.42 22.14
CA PRO A 149 -15.66 -6.32 21.05
C PRO A 149 -16.28 -5.64 19.82
N ASN A 150 -15.51 -4.80 19.11
CA ASN A 150 -15.99 -4.08 17.94
C ASN A 150 -14.95 -4.16 16.81
N ASP A 151 -14.69 -3.05 16.13
CA ASP A 151 -13.75 -2.95 15.01
C ASP A 151 -12.36 -3.34 15.42
N MET A 152 -11.64 -3.94 14.47
CA MET A 152 -10.27 -4.38 14.65
C MET A 152 -9.37 -3.93 13.49
N SER A 153 -8.08 -3.95 13.74
CA SER A 153 -7.01 -3.92 12.76
C SER A 153 -6.00 -5.02 13.08
N THR A 154 -5.03 -5.21 12.21
CA THR A 154 -3.97 -6.20 12.39
C THR A 154 -2.64 -5.69 11.87
N ALA A 155 -1.56 -6.04 12.54
CA ALA A 155 -0.17 -5.79 12.13
C ALA A 155 0.78 -6.66 12.98
N ASP A 156 2.03 -6.82 12.53
CA ASP A 156 3.11 -7.40 13.31
C ASP A 156 3.63 -6.35 14.31
N LEU A 157 3.20 -6.45 15.57
CA LEU A 157 3.51 -5.46 16.61
C LEU A 157 4.87 -5.68 17.27
N ASP A 158 5.39 -6.90 17.28
CA ASP A 158 6.63 -7.23 17.99
C ASP A 158 7.78 -7.70 17.08
N GLY A 159 7.54 -7.80 15.78
CA GLY A 159 8.54 -8.11 14.77
C GLY A 159 8.85 -9.61 14.66
N ASP A 160 7.92 -10.48 15.09
CA ASP A 160 8.08 -11.92 15.00
C ASP A 160 7.62 -12.51 13.65
N GLY A 161 7.02 -11.68 12.78
CA GLY A 161 6.54 -12.04 11.45
C GLY A 161 5.14 -12.66 11.45
N GLU A 162 4.45 -12.65 12.58
CA GLU A 162 3.06 -13.06 12.73
C GLU A 162 2.20 -11.84 13.09
N TYR A 163 0.91 -11.89 12.79
CA TYR A 163 0.01 -10.78 13.07
C TYR A 163 -0.58 -10.81 14.47
N GLU A 164 -0.62 -9.64 15.12
CA GLU A 164 -1.45 -9.38 16.28
C GLU A 164 -2.78 -8.74 15.86
N LEU A 165 -3.77 -8.86 16.77
CA LEU A 165 -5.11 -8.30 16.62
C LEU A 165 -5.26 -7.08 17.53
N ILE A 166 -5.60 -5.94 16.96
CA ILE A 166 -5.81 -4.68 17.68
C ILE A 166 -7.32 -4.41 17.75
N LEU A 167 -7.88 -4.55 18.92
CA LEU A 167 -9.33 -4.55 19.17
C LEU A 167 -9.80 -3.26 19.84
N LYS A 168 -10.75 -2.58 19.25
CA LYS A 168 -11.51 -1.49 19.86
C LYS A 168 -12.71 -2.05 20.64
N TRP A 169 -12.85 -1.66 21.88
CA TRP A 169 -14.00 -1.97 22.72
C TRP A 169 -15.07 -0.89 22.61
N ASP A 170 -16.31 -1.31 22.28
CA ASP A 170 -17.45 -0.40 22.18
C ASP A 170 -18.27 -0.41 23.46
N PRO A 171 -18.45 0.74 24.13
CA PRO A 171 -19.33 0.84 25.30
C PRO A 171 -20.80 0.75 24.87
N SER A 172 -21.64 0.07 25.66
CA SER A 172 -23.06 -0.15 25.37
C SER A 172 -23.89 1.12 25.21
N ASN A 173 -23.36 2.28 25.64
CA ASN A 173 -23.93 3.61 25.49
C ASN A 173 -23.14 4.49 24.52
N ALA A 174 -22.50 3.89 23.52
CA ALA A 174 -21.95 4.64 22.39
C ALA A 174 -23.05 5.38 21.63
N HIS A 175 -22.75 6.57 21.13
CA HIS A 175 -23.71 7.41 20.43
C HIS A 175 -23.19 7.82 19.06
N ASP A 176 -24.09 7.94 18.08
CA ASP A 176 -23.78 8.67 16.85
C ASP A 176 -23.51 10.14 17.16
N ASN A 177 -22.73 10.79 16.31
CA ASN A 177 -22.33 12.20 16.48
C ASN A 177 -23.55 13.17 16.48
N SER A 178 -24.65 12.78 15.86
CA SER A 178 -25.92 13.53 15.86
C SER A 178 -26.69 13.44 17.17
N GLN A 179 -26.29 12.54 18.09
CA GLN A 179 -26.99 12.27 19.35
C GLN A 179 -26.23 12.85 20.55
N THR A 180 -26.96 13.28 21.58
CA THR A 180 -26.38 13.69 22.86
C THR A 180 -26.34 12.49 23.83
N GLY A 181 -25.60 12.63 24.94
CA GLY A 181 -25.46 11.62 25.99
C GLY A 181 -23.98 11.39 26.34
N TYR A 182 -23.77 11.00 27.61
CA TYR A 182 -22.45 10.54 28.05
C TYR A 182 -22.17 9.16 27.44
N THR A 183 -20.89 8.88 27.17
CA THR A 183 -20.45 7.56 26.75
C THR A 183 -19.40 7.02 27.72
N GLY A 184 -19.30 5.69 27.82
CA GLY A 184 -18.12 5.06 28.39
C GLY A 184 -16.86 5.44 27.65
N THR A 185 -15.69 5.25 28.27
CA THR A 185 -14.41 5.49 27.62
C THR A 185 -14.14 4.41 26.57
N VAL A 186 -13.44 4.74 25.51
CA VAL A 186 -13.01 3.76 24.49
C VAL A 186 -11.72 3.11 24.98
N PHE A 187 -11.65 1.78 24.93
CA PHE A 187 -10.45 1.02 25.16
C PHE A 187 -9.96 0.43 23.84
N ILE A 188 -8.64 0.33 23.68
CA ILE A 188 -8.00 -0.39 22.58
C ILE A 188 -7.03 -1.38 23.19
N ASP A 189 -7.17 -2.66 22.83
CA ASP A 189 -6.34 -3.75 23.29
C ASP A 189 -5.54 -4.35 22.13
N ALA A 190 -4.36 -4.88 22.40
CA ALA A 190 -3.63 -5.76 21.48
C ALA A 190 -3.60 -7.19 22.03
N TYR A 191 -3.85 -8.15 21.15
CA TYR A 191 -3.83 -9.58 21.45
C TYR A 191 -3.00 -10.36 20.43
N LYS A 192 -2.18 -11.31 20.91
CA LYS A 192 -1.64 -12.36 20.04
C LYS A 192 -2.71 -13.34 19.60
N LEU A 193 -2.47 -14.07 18.52
CA LEU A 193 -3.38 -15.12 18.03
C LEU A 193 -3.60 -16.29 19.01
N ASP A 194 -2.80 -16.40 20.06
CA ASP A 194 -3.02 -17.36 21.16
C ASP A 194 -3.95 -16.84 22.25
N GLY A 195 -4.37 -15.55 22.17
CA GLY A 195 -5.24 -14.88 23.15
C GLY A 195 -4.48 -14.14 24.26
N THR A 196 -3.16 -14.10 24.21
CA THR A 196 -2.35 -13.29 25.13
C THR A 196 -2.57 -11.80 24.86
N ARG A 197 -3.08 -11.05 25.86
CA ARG A 197 -3.16 -9.60 25.74
C ARG A 197 -1.79 -8.97 26.00
N LEU A 198 -1.29 -8.19 25.02
CA LEU A 198 -0.03 -7.44 25.12
C LEU A 198 -0.21 -6.19 25.97
N TRP A 199 -1.21 -5.38 25.66
CA TRP A 199 -1.49 -4.12 26.34
C TRP A 199 -2.96 -3.70 26.21
N ARG A 200 -3.33 -2.69 27.02
CA ARG A 200 -4.59 -1.95 26.91
C ARG A 200 -4.33 -0.47 27.02
N ILE A 201 -4.87 0.31 26.10
CA ILE A 201 -4.92 1.77 26.15
C ILE A 201 -6.34 2.20 26.53
N ASP A 202 -6.44 3.13 27.48
CA ASP A 202 -7.69 3.81 27.85
C ASP A 202 -7.68 5.21 27.26
N LEU A 203 -8.49 5.49 26.23
CA LEU A 203 -8.56 6.81 25.59
C LEU A 203 -9.14 7.88 26.52
N GLY A 204 -9.75 7.51 27.65
CA GLY A 204 -10.19 8.41 28.69
C GLY A 204 -11.53 9.08 28.38
N LYS A 205 -12.04 9.78 29.40
CA LYS A 205 -13.35 10.44 29.37
C LYS A 205 -13.48 11.63 28.41
N ASN A 206 -12.37 12.13 27.88
CA ASN A 206 -12.32 13.25 26.94
C ASN A 206 -12.26 12.80 25.46
N ILE A 207 -12.45 11.49 25.20
CA ILE A 207 -12.75 10.91 23.89
C ILE A 207 -14.14 10.29 23.96
N ARG A 208 -15.07 10.74 23.13
CA ARG A 208 -16.42 10.22 23.05
C ARG A 208 -16.47 8.94 22.22
N ALA A 209 -17.36 8.00 22.56
CA ALA A 209 -17.51 6.74 21.85
C ALA A 209 -18.63 6.78 20.80
N GLY A 210 -18.38 6.13 19.66
CA GLY A 210 -19.30 5.96 18.54
C GLY A 210 -18.53 5.70 17.25
N ALA A 211 -19.21 5.27 16.20
CA ALA A 211 -18.59 4.81 14.95
C ALA A 211 -17.65 5.84 14.30
N HIS A 212 -17.88 7.15 14.48
CA HIS A 212 -17.14 8.20 13.82
C HIS A 212 -16.10 8.92 14.69
N TYR A 213 -16.00 8.58 15.99
CA TYR A 213 -15.13 9.32 16.91
C TYR A 213 -13.71 8.82 16.98
N THR A 214 -13.49 7.51 16.87
CA THR A 214 -12.20 6.87 17.12
C THR A 214 -11.79 6.07 15.91
N GLN A 215 -11.03 6.73 15.03
CA GLN A 215 -10.37 6.11 13.90
C GLN A 215 -8.91 5.88 14.29
N PHE A 216 -8.43 4.65 14.16
CA PHE A 216 -7.04 4.30 14.48
C PHE A 216 -6.41 3.55 13.30
N GLN A 217 -5.13 3.77 13.09
CA GLN A 217 -4.36 3.13 12.03
C GLN A 217 -3.21 2.35 12.67
N VAL A 218 -2.95 1.15 12.17
CA VAL A 218 -1.87 0.29 12.65
C VAL A 218 -1.04 -0.16 11.47
N PHE A 219 0.23 0.24 11.47
CA PHE A 219 1.17 -0.07 10.39
C PHE A 219 2.60 0.11 10.90
N ASP A 220 3.59 -0.48 10.25
CA ASP A 220 5.00 -0.20 10.50
C ASP A 220 5.39 1.10 9.79
N TYR A 221 5.23 2.24 10.48
CA TYR A 221 5.42 3.57 9.90
C TYR A 221 6.88 4.01 9.79
N ASP A 222 7.78 3.47 10.59
CA ASP A 222 9.20 3.83 10.58
C ASP A 222 10.10 2.78 9.92
N GLY A 223 9.52 1.64 9.52
CA GLY A 223 10.22 0.60 8.79
C GLY A 223 11.15 -0.25 9.63
N ASP A 224 10.99 -0.25 10.96
CA ASP A 224 11.84 -1.05 11.86
C ASP A 224 11.44 -2.53 11.95
N GLY A 225 10.32 -2.91 11.32
CA GLY A 225 9.75 -4.25 11.34
C GLY A 225 8.77 -4.49 12.48
N LYS A 226 8.31 -3.44 13.16
CA LYS A 226 7.31 -3.50 14.24
C LYS A 226 6.32 -2.38 14.10
N ALA A 227 5.06 -2.73 13.95
CA ALA A 227 4.03 -1.74 13.70
C ALA A 227 3.74 -0.85 14.90
N GLU A 228 3.39 0.40 14.61
CA GLU A 228 2.84 1.38 15.55
C GLU A 228 1.33 1.51 15.39
N MET A 229 0.67 1.96 16.46
CA MET A 229 -0.71 2.44 16.39
C MET A 229 -0.75 3.97 16.49
N ILE A 230 -1.44 4.62 15.55
CA ILE A 230 -1.67 6.07 15.57
C ILE A 230 -3.16 6.33 15.74
N VAL A 231 -3.51 7.12 16.77
CA VAL A 231 -4.90 7.43 17.09
C VAL A 231 -5.04 8.80 17.74
N LYS A 232 -6.21 9.42 17.59
CA LYS A 232 -6.58 10.65 18.29
C LYS A 232 -6.67 10.39 19.80
N THR A 233 -6.02 11.26 20.60
CA THR A 233 -6.02 11.21 22.06
C THR A 233 -6.41 12.58 22.65
N ALA A 234 -6.57 12.63 23.95
CA ALA A 234 -6.91 13.85 24.69
C ALA A 234 -6.29 13.82 26.09
N ASP A 235 -6.47 14.90 26.84
CA ASP A 235 -6.12 14.95 28.26
C ASP A 235 -6.77 13.78 29.03
N GLY A 236 -5.93 13.00 29.72
CA GLY A 236 -6.39 11.86 30.51
C GLY A 236 -6.41 10.52 29.79
N THR A 237 -5.96 10.43 28.54
CA THR A 237 -5.65 9.14 27.88
C THR A 237 -4.52 8.44 28.65
N ILE A 238 -4.66 7.14 28.91
CA ILE A 238 -3.66 6.31 29.61
C ILE A 238 -3.07 5.33 28.58
N ASP A 239 -1.76 5.38 28.39
CA ASP A 239 -1.06 4.48 27.50
C ASP A 239 -0.94 3.05 28.03
N GLY A 240 -0.43 2.11 27.21
CA GLY A 240 -0.26 0.70 27.58
C GLY A 240 0.66 0.44 28.77
N THR A 241 1.51 1.41 29.13
CA THR A 241 2.40 1.36 30.32
C THR A 241 1.80 2.01 31.58
N GLY A 242 0.59 2.57 31.47
CA GLY A 242 -0.09 3.23 32.57
C GLY A 242 0.22 4.71 32.74
N LYS A 243 0.92 5.34 31.79
CA LYS A 243 1.23 6.79 31.82
C LYS A 243 0.08 7.58 31.22
N ALA A 244 -0.21 8.74 31.82
CA ALA A 244 -1.22 9.65 31.29
C ALA A 244 -0.62 10.59 30.24
N ILE A 245 -1.37 10.81 29.16
CA ILE A 245 -1.16 11.88 28.20
C ILE A 245 -1.91 13.12 28.73
N GLY A 246 -1.23 14.27 28.75
CA GLY A 246 -1.78 15.52 29.23
C GLY A 246 -2.26 15.48 30.70
N ASP A 247 -3.30 16.23 31.03
CA ASP A 247 -3.82 16.38 32.41
C ASP A 247 -5.02 15.45 32.65
N LYS A 248 -4.78 14.31 33.34
CA LYS A 248 -5.83 13.33 33.67
C LYS A 248 -6.96 13.85 34.57
N SER A 249 -6.75 15.00 35.24
CA SER A 249 -7.78 15.61 36.10
C SER A 249 -8.89 16.32 35.31
N LYS A 250 -8.63 16.68 34.05
CA LYS A 250 -9.54 17.46 33.22
C LYS A 250 -10.74 16.63 32.76
N ASP A 251 -11.86 17.33 32.66
CA ASP A 251 -13.11 16.82 32.10
C ASP A 251 -13.72 17.93 31.24
N TYR A 252 -13.77 17.68 29.94
CA TYR A 252 -14.29 18.65 28.97
C TYR A 252 -15.69 18.31 28.47
N ARG A 253 -16.33 17.28 29.03
CA ARG A 253 -17.71 16.91 28.72
C ARG A 253 -18.63 18.02 29.22
N ASP A 254 -19.55 18.44 28.40
CA ASP A 254 -20.62 19.34 28.82
C ASP A 254 -21.80 18.59 29.47
N ALA A 255 -22.86 19.30 29.88
CA ALA A 255 -24.03 18.72 30.52
C ALA A 255 -24.82 17.76 29.58
N SER A 256 -24.61 17.82 28.26
CA SER A 256 -25.19 16.92 27.28
C SER A 256 -24.29 15.73 26.94
N GLY A 257 -23.13 15.61 27.60
CA GLY A 257 -22.16 14.54 27.34
C GLY A 257 -21.31 14.77 26.10
N THR A 258 -21.41 15.90 25.40
CA THR A 258 -20.59 16.23 24.23
C THR A 258 -19.24 16.82 24.63
N ILE A 259 -18.23 16.71 23.75
CA ILE A 259 -16.86 17.15 24.02
C ILE A 259 -16.44 18.09 22.90
N LEU A 260 -16.73 19.38 23.07
CA LEU A 260 -16.49 20.43 22.08
C LEU A 260 -15.42 21.43 22.52
N LYS A 261 -14.66 21.10 23.58
CA LYS A 261 -13.61 21.93 24.16
C LYS A 261 -12.45 21.05 24.60
N GLY A 262 -11.33 21.71 24.89
CA GLY A 262 -10.12 21.04 25.36
C GLY A 262 -9.15 20.73 24.23
N PRO A 263 -7.89 20.40 24.57
CA PRO A 263 -6.88 20.05 23.62
C PRO A 263 -7.16 18.69 22.98
N GLU A 264 -6.80 18.57 21.73
CA GLU A 264 -6.84 17.34 20.97
C GLU A 264 -5.43 17.00 20.55
N TYR A 265 -5.06 15.73 20.66
CA TYR A 265 -3.74 15.25 20.29
C TYR A 265 -3.85 14.11 19.28
N LEU A 266 -2.79 13.89 18.50
CA LEU A 266 -2.53 12.68 17.74
C LEU A 266 -1.31 12.01 18.36
N THR A 267 -1.44 10.74 18.74
CA THR A 267 -0.39 10.01 19.44
C THR A 267 -0.01 8.75 18.69
N VAL A 268 1.29 8.51 18.57
CA VAL A 268 1.89 7.25 18.13
C VAL A 268 2.15 6.39 19.37
N PHE A 269 1.65 5.18 19.35
CA PHE A 269 1.87 4.16 20.38
C PHE A 269 2.72 3.03 19.82
N ARG A 270 3.76 2.65 20.55
CA ARG A 270 4.62 1.53 20.19
C ARG A 270 3.85 0.21 20.23
N GLY A 271 3.99 -0.62 19.18
CA GLY A 271 3.25 -1.87 19.05
C GLY A 271 3.49 -2.87 20.17
N VAL A 272 4.75 -3.02 20.61
CA VAL A 272 5.15 -4.05 21.59
C VAL A 272 4.47 -3.89 22.96
N ASP A 273 4.29 -2.67 23.46
CA ASP A 273 3.85 -2.40 24.84
C ASP A 273 2.81 -1.28 24.98
N GLY A 274 2.36 -0.69 23.86
CA GLY A 274 1.40 0.40 23.87
C GLY A 274 1.89 1.71 24.50
N ALA A 275 3.20 1.89 24.69
CA ALA A 275 3.78 3.11 25.22
C ALA A 275 3.61 4.27 24.24
N ALA A 276 3.16 5.43 24.70
CA ALA A 276 3.13 6.65 23.89
C ALA A 276 4.56 7.10 23.53
N ILE A 277 4.89 7.15 22.25
CA ILE A 277 6.23 7.54 21.73
C ILE A 277 6.24 9.02 21.37
N SER A 278 5.28 9.46 20.57
CA SER A 278 5.17 10.82 20.06
C SER A 278 3.72 11.30 20.19
N THR A 279 3.54 12.51 20.72
CA THR A 279 2.22 13.14 20.85
C THR A 279 2.32 14.57 20.32
N VAL A 280 1.52 14.87 19.30
CA VAL A 280 1.45 16.20 18.69
C VAL A 280 0.04 16.77 18.79
N THR A 281 -0.14 18.07 18.58
CA THR A 281 -1.47 18.66 18.45
C THR A 281 -2.18 18.03 17.26
N TYR A 282 -3.45 17.64 17.46
CA TYR A 282 -4.25 17.04 16.38
C TYR A 282 -4.55 18.08 15.30
N GLU A 283 -4.08 17.81 14.11
CA GLU A 283 -4.55 18.45 12.89
C GLU A 283 -5.32 17.42 12.04
N PRO A 284 -6.47 17.77 11.48
CA PRO A 284 -7.12 19.08 11.43
C PRO A 284 -7.79 19.47 12.78
N SER A 285 -7.44 20.65 13.28
CA SER A 285 -8.00 21.17 14.50
C SER A 285 -9.49 21.50 14.39
N ARG A 286 -10.25 21.35 15.49
CA ARG A 286 -11.67 21.78 15.55
C ARG A 286 -11.86 23.23 15.19
N ASP A 287 -10.92 24.09 15.56
CA ASP A 287 -10.97 25.56 15.43
C ASP A 287 -10.28 26.07 14.14
N ILE A 288 -9.95 25.17 13.22
CA ILE A 288 -9.14 25.50 12.03
C ILE A 288 -9.88 26.42 11.03
N ASN A 289 -11.20 26.29 10.93
CA ASN A 289 -12.00 27.11 10.00
C ASN A 289 -12.26 28.50 10.56
N GLN A 290 -11.62 29.52 10.01
CA GLN A 290 -11.76 30.93 10.41
C GLN A 290 -12.41 31.83 9.34
N HIS A 291 -12.91 31.26 8.25
CA HIS A 291 -13.45 32.05 7.11
C HIS A 291 -14.81 32.71 7.39
N VAL A 292 -15.59 32.18 8.33
CA VAL A 292 -16.90 32.73 8.63
C VAL A 292 -16.86 33.54 9.92
N LYS A 293 -16.59 34.83 9.80
CA LYS A 293 -16.55 35.77 10.95
C LYS A 293 -17.88 35.78 11.69
N GLY A 294 -17.81 35.73 13.02
CA GLY A 294 -18.95 35.94 13.90
C GLY A 294 -19.79 34.71 14.26
N LYS A 295 -19.37 33.51 13.82
CA LYS A 295 -19.88 32.22 14.28
C LYS A 295 -18.93 31.61 15.30
N ASP A 296 -19.45 30.81 16.22
CA ASP A 296 -18.59 29.98 17.06
C ASP A 296 -17.92 28.88 16.19
N ALA A 297 -16.91 28.24 16.73
CA ALA A 297 -16.12 27.25 15.99
C ALA A 297 -17.00 26.15 15.35
N HIS A 298 -18.15 25.82 15.95
CA HIS A 298 -19.04 24.76 15.50
C HIS A 298 -19.90 25.16 14.31
N GLY A 299 -20.32 26.45 14.25
CA GLY A 299 -21.09 26.98 13.13
C GLY A 299 -20.39 26.95 11.76
N TYR A 300 -19.08 26.81 11.74
CA TYR A 300 -18.27 26.69 10.51
C TYR A 300 -18.41 25.31 9.84
N TRP A 301 -18.72 24.29 10.62
CA TRP A 301 -18.88 22.91 10.14
C TRP A 301 -20.27 22.62 9.59
N GLY A 302 -21.21 23.61 9.66
CA GLY A 302 -22.56 23.52 9.14
C GLY A 302 -23.61 23.11 10.16
N ASP A 303 -23.22 22.92 11.43
CA ASP A 303 -24.12 22.79 12.58
C ASP A 303 -23.51 23.50 13.80
N ASN A 304 -24.23 23.54 14.92
CA ASN A 304 -23.81 24.23 16.15
C ASN A 304 -23.73 23.31 17.39
N TYR A 305 -23.80 21.98 17.18
CA TYR A 305 -23.80 21.01 18.28
C TYR A 305 -22.73 19.90 18.12
N GLY A 306 -21.86 20.05 17.12
CA GLY A 306 -20.68 19.20 16.96
C GLY A 306 -20.85 17.96 16.09
N ASN A 307 -22.02 17.70 15.50
CA ASN A 307 -22.21 16.52 14.67
C ASN A 307 -21.19 16.46 13.51
N ARG A 308 -21.03 17.57 12.77
CA ARG A 308 -20.17 17.59 11.59
C ARG A 308 -18.70 17.76 11.89
N CYS A 309 -18.34 18.53 12.93
CA CYS A 309 -16.93 18.74 13.29
C CYS A 309 -16.30 17.56 14.06
N GLU A 310 -17.10 16.67 14.62
CA GLU A 310 -16.62 15.49 15.36
C GLU A 310 -16.70 14.20 14.53
N ARG A 311 -16.74 14.31 13.21
CA ARG A 311 -16.69 13.19 12.28
C ARG A 311 -15.30 13.04 11.70
N TYR A 312 -14.71 11.87 11.89
CA TYR A 312 -13.33 11.56 11.56
C TYR A 312 -13.26 10.37 10.60
N LEU A 313 -12.24 10.38 9.74
CA LEU A 313 -11.81 9.24 8.95
C LEU A 313 -10.30 9.11 9.10
N ALA A 314 -9.76 7.92 8.84
CA ALA A 314 -8.32 7.69 8.77
C ALA A 314 -7.98 6.63 7.71
N ALA A 315 -6.80 6.74 7.15
CA ALA A 315 -6.23 5.77 6.21
C ALA A 315 -4.71 5.73 6.34
N THR A 316 -4.11 4.71 5.77
CA THR A 316 -2.68 4.58 5.56
C THR A 316 -2.42 4.55 4.05
N GLY A 317 -1.35 5.19 3.58
CA GLY A 317 -0.98 5.20 2.17
C GLY A 317 0.49 5.52 1.94
N TYR A 318 1.01 5.17 0.78
CA TYR A 318 2.42 5.36 0.38
C TYR A 318 2.59 6.68 -0.37
N LEU A 319 2.54 7.81 0.37
CA LEU A 319 2.55 9.15 -0.23
C LEU A 319 3.91 9.58 -0.79
N ASP A 320 4.99 8.88 -0.47
CA ASP A 320 6.30 9.04 -1.09
C ASP A 320 6.66 7.88 -2.04
N GLY A 321 5.72 6.95 -2.23
CA GLY A 321 5.85 5.78 -3.07
C GLY A 321 6.48 4.56 -2.39
N VAL A 322 7.12 4.73 -1.23
CA VAL A 322 7.91 3.67 -0.55
C VAL A 322 7.47 3.47 0.90
N HIS A 323 7.40 4.55 1.68
CA HIS A 323 7.13 4.51 3.12
C HIS A 323 5.65 4.84 3.41
N PRO A 324 5.04 4.15 4.37
CA PRO A 324 3.66 4.43 4.75
C PRO A 324 3.55 5.78 5.47
N SER A 325 2.52 6.54 5.14
CA SER A 325 2.10 7.77 5.82
C SER A 325 0.73 7.57 6.45
N ALA A 326 0.48 8.17 7.60
CA ALA A 326 -0.82 8.15 8.25
C ALA A 326 -1.66 9.36 7.82
N ILE A 327 -2.92 9.14 7.47
CA ILE A 327 -3.83 10.16 6.95
C ILE A 327 -5.02 10.29 7.91
N PHE A 328 -5.32 11.51 8.36
CA PHE A 328 -6.43 11.80 9.26
C PHE A 328 -7.32 12.91 8.71
N VAL A 329 -8.62 12.69 8.82
CA VAL A 329 -9.66 13.58 8.26
C VAL A 329 -10.57 14.06 9.37
N ARG A 330 -10.99 15.32 9.27
CA ARG A 330 -12.08 15.90 10.05
C ARG A 330 -13.12 16.51 9.12
N GLY A 331 -14.37 16.07 9.25
CA GLY A 331 -15.51 16.53 8.48
C GLY A 331 -15.58 15.96 7.06
N TYR A 332 -16.81 15.71 6.58
CA TYR A 332 -17.04 15.21 5.22
C TYR A 332 -18.39 15.62 4.62
N TYR A 333 -19.33 16.17 5.40
CA TYR A 333 -20.62 16.69 4.91
C TYR A 333 -20.55 18.13 4.36
N SER A 334 -19.56 18.90 4.81
CA SER A 334 -19.39 20.32 4.46
C SER A 334 -17.91 20.66 4.48
N SER A 335 -17.43 21.52 5.40
CA SER A 335 -16.00 21.73 5.59
C SER A 335 -15.29 20.39 5.81
N SER A 336 -14.19 20.18 5.10
CA SER A 336 -13.43 18.94 5.11
C SER A 336 -11.94 19.26 5.13
N TYR A 337 -11.21 18.61 6.01
CA TYR A 337 -9.77 18.81 6.14
C TYR A 337 -9.08 17.47 6.20
N VAL A 338 -7.97 17.34 5.48
CA VAL A 338 -7.16 16.13 5.42
C VAL A 338 -5.73 16.48 5.81
N ALA A 339 -5.18 15.77 6.77
CA ALA A 339 -3.79 15.89 7.20
C ALA A 339 -3.04 14.58 6.98
N ALA A 340 -1.86 14.64 6.41
CA ALA A 340 -0.95 13.52 6.29
C ALA A 340 0.24 13.68 7.23
N TYR A 341 0.69 12.56 7.80
CA TYR A 341 1.77 12.51 8.76
C TYR A 341 2.77 11.40 8.40
N ASP A 342 4.06 11.70 8.62
CA ASP A 342 5.14 10.73 8.58
C ASP A 342 5.70 10.51 9.98
N PHE A 343 6.08 9.28 10.30
CA PHE A 343 6.73 8.94 11.55
C PHE A 343 8.16 8.44 11.28
N ASP A 344 9.15 8.93 12.03
CA ASP A 344 10.57 8.61 11.83
C ASP A 344 11.17 7.74 12.95
N GLY A 345 10.32 6.97 13.66
CA GLY A 345 10.71 6.16 14.82
C GLY A 345 10.80 6.95 16.12
N LYS A 346 10.66 8.28 16.06
CA LYS A 346 10.76 9.16 17.21
C LYS A 346 9.73 10.28 17.22
N ASP A 347 9.61 10.99 16.11
CA ASP A 347 8.80 12.20 15.99
C ASP A 347 7.73 12.02 14.90
N LEU A 348 6.46 12.23 15.25
CA LEU A 348 5.36 12.32 14.30
C LEU A 348 5.35 13.71 13.67
N LYS A 349 5.41 13.80 12.34
CA LYS A 349 5.56 15.05 11.60
C LYS A 349 4.40 15.25 10.64
N LEU A 350 3.76 16.41 10.70
CA LEU A 350 2.79 16.82 9.69
C LEU A 350 3.50 16.98 8.34
N ARG A 351 3.11 16.17 7.36
CA ARG A 351 3.61 16.25 5.98
C ARG A 351 2.95 17.38 5.24
N TRP A 352 1.62 17.40 5.24
CA TRP A 352 0.81 18.49 4.69
C TRP A 352 -0.59 18.50 5.31
N LEU A 353 -1.32 19.63 5.11
CA LEU A 353 -2.70 19.83 5.54
C LEU A 353 -3.51 20.46 4.41
N HIS A 354 -4.43 19.67 3.83
CA HIS A 354 -5.43 20.16 2.85
C HIS A 354 -6.63 20.77 3.56
N LYS A 355 -7.13 21.87 3.02
CA LYS A 355 -8.25 22.62 3.59
C LYS A 355 -9.35 22.86 2.58
N SER A 356 -10.58 22.51 2.93
CA SER A 356 -11.79 22.73 2.14
C SER A 356 -12.83 23.39 3.04
N GLU A 357 -12.89 24.72 3.02
CA GLU A 357 -13.54 25.53 4.07
C GLU A 357 -14.92 26.08 3.66
N TYR A 358 -15.19 26.17 2.35
CA TYR A 358 -16.44 26.72 1.84
C TYR A 358 -16.91 26.04 0.55
N PRO A 359 -18.20 26.13 0.18
CA PRO A 359 -18.75 25.50 -1.01
C PRO A 359 -17.97 25.80 -2.29
N GLY A 360 -17.64 24.75 -3.02
CA GLY A 360 -16.88 24.81 -4.27
C GLY A 360 -15.35 24.74 -4.11
N GLN A 361 -14.83 24.76 -2.89
CA GLN A 361 -13.42 24.62 -2.61
C GLN A 361 -13.07 23.13 -2.33
N GLY A 362 -12.09 22.61 -3.07
CA GLY A 362 -11.48 21.31 -2.80
C GLY A 362 -12.51 20.19 -2.57
N LEU A 363 -12.42 19.55 -1.44
CA LEU A 363 -13.24 18.40 -1.00
C LEU A 363 -14.58 18.82 -0.34
N TYR A 364 -14.91 20.11 -0.26
CA TYR A 364 -16.09 20.57 0.48
C TYR A 364 -17.39 19.89 0.01
N GLY A 365 -18.03 19.14 0.93
CA GLY A 365 -19.29 18.46 0.68
C GLY A 365 -19.22 17.19 -0.17
N GLU A 366 -18.02 16.74 -0.54
CA GLU A 366 -17.81 15.58 -1.43
C GLU A 366 -17.40 14.30 -0.67
N GLY A 367 -17.28 14.34 0.67
CA GLY A 367 -16.76 13.23 1.44
C GLY A 367 -17.73 12.09 1.65
N ASN A 368 -17.20 10.89 1.81
CA ASN A 368 -17.92 9.65 2.08
C ASN A 368 -17.74 9.21 3.55
N HIS A 369 -18.38 8.11 3.96
CA HIS A 369 -18.16 7.43 5.24
C HIS A 369 -16.97 6.46 5.23
N SER A 370 -16.15 6.48 4.20
CA SER A 370 -14.92 5.72 4.08
C SER A 370 -13.81 6.59 3.49
N LEU A 371 -12.57 6.15 3.68
CA LEU A 371 -11.36 6.79 3.17
C LEU A 371 -10.38 5.71 2.77
N GLN A 372 -9.76 5.84 1.62
CA GLN A 372 -8.74 4.93 1.17
C GLN A 372 -7.62 5.69 0.45
N ALA A 373 -6.38 5.24 0.62
CA ALA A 373 -5.25 5.70 -0.17
C ALA A 373 -4.73 4.53 -1.02
N VAL A 374 -4.54 4.79 -2.31
CA VAL A 374 -4.13 3.77 -3.28
C VAL A 374 -3.54 4.44 -4.53
N ASP A 375 -2.55 3.81 -5.16
CA ASP A 375 -1.99 4.21 -6.45
C ASP A 375 -2.97 3.85 -7.58
N LEU A 376 -3.85 4.80 -7.92
CA LEU A 376 -4.94 4.54 -8.86
C LEU A 376 -4.48 4.60 -10.33
N ASP A 377 -3.49 5.43 -10.65
CA ASP A 377 -3.00 5.64 -12.02
C ASP A 377 -1.67 4.93 -12.32
N GLY A 378 -1.11 4.22 -11.33
CA GLY A 378 0.11 3.43 -11.49
C GLY A 378 1.38 4.28 -11.55
N ASP A 379 1.36 5.51 -10.98
CA ASP A 379 2.52 6.41 -10.98
C ASP A 379 3.50 6.14 -9.84
N GLY A 380 3.14 5.23 -8.91
CA GLY A 380 3.95 4.79 -7.78
C GLY A 380 3.66 5.55 -6.49
N TYR A 381 2.76 6.53 -6.47
CA TYR A 381 2.34 7.28 -5.28
C TYR A 381 0.86 7.05 -5.02
N ASP A 382 0.46 6.98 -3.76
CA ASP A 382 -0.95 6.78 -3.44
C ASP A 382 -1.73 8.08 -3.46
N GLU A 383 -2.84 8.12 -4.19
CA GLU A 383 -3.87 9.14 -4.10
C GLU A 383 -4.80 8.87 -2.92
N ILE A 384 -5.43 9.94 -2.40
CA ILE A 384 -6.38 9.85 -1.30
C ILE A 384 -7.81 10.03 -1.82
N PHE A 385 -8.61 8.96 -1.72
CA PHE A 385 -10.00 8.94 -2.14
C PHE A 385 -10.93 9.26 -0.99
N PHE A 386 -11.77 10.28 -1.20
CA PHE A 386 -12.63 10.90 -0.20
C PHE A 386 -14.12 10.86 -0.60
N GLY A 387 -14.55 9.84 -1.34
CA GLY A 387 -15.89 9.78 -1.94
C GLY A 387 -15.92 10.45 -3.31
N ALA A 388 -16.76 11.48 -3.49
CA ALA A 388 -16.93 12.18 -4.77
C ALA A 388 -15.76 13.10 -5.17
N ALA A 389 -14.64 13.06 -4.45
CA ALA A 389 -13.41 13.83 -4.75
C ALA A 389 -12.16 13.07 -4.33
N ALA A 390 -11.01 13.46 -4.86
CA ALA A 390 -9.71 12.88 -4.52
C ALA A 390 -8.60 13.94 -4.42
N LEU A 391 -7.57 13.62 -3.63
CA LEU A 391 -6.32 14.37 -3.55
C LEU A 391 -5.19 13.56 -4.17
N ASN A 392 -4.20 14.26 -4.72
CA ASN A 392 -2.90 13.68 -5.05
C ASN A 392 -2.09 13.41 -3.77
N HIS A 393 -1.05 12.61 -3.88
CA HIS A 393 -0.13 12.24 -2.79
C HIS A 393 0.49 13.45 -2.06
N ASP A 394 0.57 14.62 -2.69
CA ASP A 394 1.12 15.86 -2.14
C ASP A 394 0.05 16.75 -1.45
N GLY A 395 -1.20 16.27 -1.35
CA GLY A 395 -2.33 16.99 -0.75
C GLY A 395 -2.99 18.01 -1.68
N THR A 396 -2.60 18.13 -2.94
CA THR A 396 -3.30 18.95 -3.92
C THR A 396 -4.57 18.28 -4.42
N LEU A 397 -5.58 19.07 -4.82
CA LEU A 397 -6.83 18.52 -5.36
C LEU A 397 -6.55 17.83 -6.70
N ARG A 398 -6.90 16.54 -6.79
CA ARG A 398 -6.85 15.78 -8.04
C ARG A 398 -8.09 16.05 -8.90
N TYR A 399 -9.27 15.79 -8.33
CA TYR A 399 -10.56 16.08 -8.96
C TYR A 399 -11.67 16.22 -7.92
N ARG A 400 -12.80 16.76 -8.36
CA ARG A 400 -14.10 16.69 -7.70
C ARG A 400 -15.21 16.51 -8.73
N THR A 401 -16.17 15.63 -8.46
CA THR A 401 -17.28 15.36 -9.37
C THR A 401 -18.47 16.29 -9.17
N GLY A 402 -18.64 16.80 -7.94
CA GLY A 402 -19.81 17.59 -7.55
C GLY A 402 -21.06 16.73 -7.27
N LEU A 403 -20.90 15.41 -7.14
CA LEU A 403 -22.01 14.50 -6.83
C LEU A 403 -22.36 14.49 -5.34
N GLY A 404 -21.47 15.04 -4.50
CA GLY A 404 -21.69 15.22 -3.07
C GLY A 404 -21.49 13.97 -2.24
N HIS A 405 -21.90 14.06 -0.98
CA HIS A 405 -21.72 13.03 0.03
C HIS A 405 -22.34 11.68 -0.35
N GLY A 406 -21.66 10.59 0.05
CA GLY A 406 -22.10 9.20 -0.11
C GLY A 406 -21.75 8.30 1.06
N ASP A 407 -22.22 7.06 1.06
CA ASP A 407 -22.09 6.11 2.17
C ASP A 407 -21.00 5.06 1.94
N ALA A 408 -20.74 4.67 0.69
CA ALA A 408 -19.81 3.59 0.35
C ALA A 408 -19.08 3.87 -0.96
N HIS A 409 -17.79 3.61 -0.97
CA HIS A 409 -17.00 3.50 -2.20
C HIS A 409 -16.15 2.22 -2.18
N HIS A 410 -15.85 1.72 -3.35
CA HIS A 410 -15.01 0.55 -3.56
C HIS A 410 -13.96 0.86 -4.62
N ILE A 411 -12.70 0.50 -4.35
CA ILE A 411 -11.56 0.75 -5.23
C ILE A 411 -10.80 -0.54 -5.46
N GLY A 412 -10.51 -0.84 -6.71
CA GLY A 412 -9.78 -2.03 -7.14
C GLY A 412 -9.69 -2.09 -8.66
N ASP A 413 -9.14 -3.16 -9.20
CA ASP A 413 -9.20 -3.50 -10.63
C ASP A 413 -10.61 -4.04 -10.95
N LEU A 414 -11.61 -3.13 -10.92
CA LEU A 414 -13.03 -3.46 -11.02
C LEU A 414 -13.42 -3.80 -12.47
N ASP A 415 -12.81 -3.14 -13.44
CA ASP A 415 -12.95 -3.42 -14.86
C ASP A 415 -11.60 -3.75 -15.50
N PRO A 416 -11.17 -5.03 -15.46
CA PRO A 416 -9.83 -5.44 -15.91
C PRO A 416 -9.59 -5.29 -17.42
N ASP A 417 -10.52 -4.72 -18.16
CA ASP A 417 -10.34 -4.31 -19.56
C ASP A 417 -9.90 -2.83 -19.68
N LEU A 418 -9.86 -2.09 -18.58
CA LEU A 418 -9.36 -0.73 -18.50
C LEU A 418 -7.96 -0.71 -17.86
N PRO A 419 -7.10 0.27 -18.17
CA PRO A 419 -5.80 0.41 -17.51
C PRO A 419 -5.95 1.10 -16.15
N GLY A 420 -5.22 0.61 -15.14
CA GLY A 420 -5.23 1.16 -13.78
C GLY A 420 -6.34 0.57 -12.93
N LEU A 421 -6.69 1.26 -11.87
CA LEU A 421 -7.78 0.87 -10.97
C LEU A 421 -8.98 1.80 -11.18
N GLU A 422 -10.17 1.34 -10.81
CA GLU A 422 -11.40 2.12 -10.85
C GLU A 422 -11.97 2.33 -9.45
N LEU A 423 -12.77 3.37 -9.34
CA LEU A 423 -13.57 3.65 -8.16
C LEU A 423 -15.06 3.55 -8.51
N TRP A 424 -15.82 2.78 -7.73
CA TRP A 424 -17.28 2.80 -7.74
C TRP A 424 -17.81 3.40 -6.45
N ASP A 425 -18.83 4.31 -6.56
CA ASP A 425 -19.34 5.13 -5.45
C ASP A 425 -20.86 5.22 -5.46
N VAL A 426 -21.48 5.37 -4.28
CA VAL A 426 -22.93 5.58 -4.09
C VAL A 426 -23.18 6.93 -3.42
N HIS A 427 -24.25 7.62 -3.84
CA HIS A 427 -24.52 9.01 -3.44
C HIS A 427 -25.84 9.13 -2.68
N GLU A 428 -25.82 9.88 -1.57
CA GLU A 428 -27.00 10.20 -0.76
C GLU A 428 -27.72 11.48 -1.24
N HIS A 429 -27.06 12.32 -2.02
CA HIS A 429 -27.64 13.56 -2.51
C HIS A 429 -28.74 13.30 -3.54
N THR A 430 -29.99 13.59 -3.16
CA THR A 430 -31.17 13.36 -3.99
C THR A 430 -31.23 14.27 -5.24
N ASP A 431 -30.43 15.29 -5.31
CA ASP A 431 -30.25 16.21 -6.43
C ASP A 431 -28.97 15.96 -7.24
N ALA A 432 -28.17 14.95 -6.87
CA ALA A 432 -27.03 14.51 -7.65
C ALA A 432 -27.47 13.95 -9.02
N GLN A 433 -26.58 13.96 -10.00
CA GLN A 433 -26.87 13.43 -11.33
C GLN A 433 -27.08 11.90 -11.31
N TYR A 434 -26.34 11.20 -10.46
CA TYR A 434 -26.35 9.74 -10.34
C TYR A 434 -26.62 9.30 -8.90
N THR A 435 -27.24 8.13 -8.72
CA THR A 435 -27.39 7.45 -7.43
C THR A 435 -26.14 6.64 -7.10
N GLU A 436 -25.48 6.16 -8.13
CA GLU A 436 -24.21 5.39 -8.07
C GLU A 436 -23.49 5.58 -9.40
N GLU A 437 -22.18 5.52 -9.39
CA GLU A 437 -21.38 5.62 -10.60
C GLU A 437 -20.01 4.95 -10.45
N MET A 438 -19.40 4.61 -11.59
CA MET A 438 -18.03 4.13 -11.69
C MET A 438 -17.20 5.16 -12.44
N ARG A 439 -16.00 5.45 -11.95
CA ARG A 439 -15.08 6.42 -12.54
C ARG A 439 -13.66 5.90 -12.62
N ALA A 440 -12.93 6.43 -13.58
CA ALA A 440 -11.51 6.20 -13.79
C ALA A 440 -10.66 7.02 -12.80
N HIS A 441 -9.37 6.74 -12.78
CA HIS A 441 -8.36 7.39 -11.93
C HIS A 441 -8.32 8.93 -12.03
N ASP A 442 -8.75 9.51 -13.15
CA ASP A 442 -8.80 10.96 -13.38
C ASP A 442 -10.13 11.62 -12.97
N GLY A 443 -11.04 10.85 -12.36
CA GLY A 443 -12.39 11.31 -11.97
C GLY A 443 -13.41 11.30 -13.09
N LYS A 444 -13.05 10.81 -14.30
CA LYS A 444 -13.98 10.70 -15.42
C LYS A 444 -14.98 9.57 -15.16
N ILE A 445 -16.27 9.92 -15.15
CA ILE A 445 -17.35 8.94 -15.00
C ILE A 445 -17.40 8.03 -16.23
N ILE A 446 -17.25 6.74 -16.03
CA ILE A 446 -17.31 5.69 -17.05
C ILE A 446 -18.77 5.36 -17.33
N TRP A 447 -19.53 5.10 -16.26
CA TRP A 447 -20.99 4.96 -16.31
C TRP A 447 -21.61 5.37 -14.98
N GLY A 448 -22.92 5.66 -14.97
CA GLY A 448 -23.67 5.98 -13.75
C GLY A 448 -25.15 5.67 -13.91
N THR A 449 -25.81 5.35 -12.79
CA THR A 449 -27.25 5.16 -12.70
C THR A 449 -27.91 6.51 -12.39
N PRO A 450 -28.68 7.10 -13.32
CA PRO A 450 -29.30 8.38 -13.09
C PRO A 450 -30.29 8.36 -11.92
N GLN A 451 -30.42 9.48 -11.21
CA GLN A 451 -31.49 9.66 -10.24
C GLN A 451 -32.87 9.44 -10.87
N PRO A 452 -33.82 8.80 -10.18
CA PRO A 452 -35.17 8.59 -10.69
C PRO A 452 -35.88 9.92 -11.01
N SER A 453 -36.58 9.98 -12.14
CA SER A 453 -37.33 11.18 -12.55
C SER A 453 -38.51 11.50 -11.63
N SER A 454 -38.97 10.55 -10.82
CA SER A 454 -40.05 10.73 -9.84
C SER A 454 -39.64 11.47 -8.56
N GLY A 455 -38.37 11.84 -8.44
CA GLY A 455 -37.70 12.42 -7.27
C GLY A 455 -36.47 11.63 -6.92
N GLY A 456 -35.38 12.31 -6.56
CA GLY A 456 -34.13 11.68 -6.21
C GLY A 456 -34.22 10.75 -5.00
N VAL A 457 -33.32 9.81 -4.88
CA VAL A 457 -33.24 8.87 -3.76
C VAL A 457 -31.90 9.05 -3.02
N ASP A 458 -31.97 8.95 -1.73
CA ASP A 458 -30.83 8.79 -0.84
C ASP A 458 -30.38 7.33 -0.91
N ASN A 459 -29.22 7.04 -1.51
CA ASN A 459 -28.73 5.71 -1.78
C ASN A 459 -27.54 5.39 -0.84
N GLY A 460 -27.84 4.80 0.29
CA GLY A 460 -26.92 4.74 1.42
C GLY A 460 -25.94 3.55 1.46
N ARG A 461 -26.12 2.51 0.65
CA ARG A 461 -25.31 1.28 0.73
C ARG A 461 -25.02 0.71 -0.63
N GLY A 462 -23.85 0.11 -0.77
CA GLY A 462 -23.49 -0.59 -1.97
C GLY A 462 -22.33 -1.55 -1.79
N MET A 463 -22.18 -2.44 -2.75
CA MET A 463 -21.13 -3.45 -2.83
C MET A 463 -20.61 -3.54 -4.27
N ALA A 464 -19.30 -3.64 -4.41
CA ALA A 464 -18.62 -4.15 -5.57
C ALA A 464 -17.93 -5.47 -5.20
N ALA A 465 -18.22 -6.55 -5.94
CA ALA A 465 -17.61 -7.86 -5.71
C ALA A 465 -17.66 -8.68 -7.01
N ASP A 466 -16.63 -9.46 -7.28
CA ASP A 466 -16.59 -10.39 -8.43
C ASP A 466 -17.32 -11.68 -8.05
N VAL A 467 -18.64 -11.72 -8.27
CA VAL A 467 -19.49 -12.83 -7.82
C VAL A 467 -20.09 -13.65 -8.96
N ASP A 468 -20.14 -13.13 -10.17
CA ASP A 468 -20.84 -13.78 -11.30
C ASP A 468 -19.87 -14.18 -12.41
N SER A 469 -19.41 -15.43 -12.39
CA SER A 469 -18.47 -16.00 -13.37
C SER A 469 -18.91 -15.93 -14.84
N GLU A 470 -20.15 -15.51 -15.15
CA GLU A 470 -20.61 -15.27 -16.51
C GLU A 470 -20.12 -13.94 -17.11
N TYR A 471 -19.62 -13.04 -16.26
CA TYR A 471 -19.13 -11.72 -16.67
C TYR A 471 -17.68 -11.54 -16.21
N ARG A 472 -16.92 -10.76 -16.95
CA ARG A 472 -15.54 -10.39 -16.61
C ARG A 472 -15.54 -9.06 -15.85
N GLY A 473 -14.82 -9.00 -14.75
CA GLY A 473 -14.76 -7.88 -13.83
C GLY A 473 -15.85 -7.96 -12.76
N TYR A 474 -15.87 -6.99 -11.88
CA TYR A 474 -16.74 -6.98 -10.70
C TYR A 474 -18.19 -6.69 -11.04
N GLU A 475 -19.11 -7.24 -10.25
CA GLU A 475 -20.48 -6.79 -10.17
C GLU A 475 -20.65 -5.72 -9.11
N MET A 476 -21.57 -4.77 -9.38
CA MET A 476 -21.88 -3.64 -8.50
C MET A 476 -23.38 -3.51 -8.29
N TRP A 477 -23.78 -3.30 -7.04
CA TRP A 477 -25.19 -3.08 -6.69
C TRP A 477 -25.30 -2.26 -5.42
N SER A 478 -26.37 -1.47 -5.32
CA SER A 478 -26.64 -0.63 -4.17
C SER A 478 -28.09 -0.72 -3.73
N ALA A 479 -28.36 -0.21 -2.53
CA ALA A 479 -29.68 -0.28 -1.89
C ALA A 479 -30.81 0.27 -2.77
N LYS A 480 -30.53 1.30 -3.56
CA LYS A 480 -31.50 1.98 -4.43
C LYS A 480 -31.02 2.18 -5.86
N GLY A 481 -29.94 1.53 -6.27
CA GLY A 481 -29.37 1.62 -7.62
C GLY A 481 -30.12 0.82 -8.69
N GLY A 482 -31.19 0.08 -8.32
CA GLY A 482 -32.06 -0.58 -9.28
C GLY A 482 -31.59 -1.97 -9.71
N GLY A 483 -30.61 -2.58 -9.05
CA GLY A 483 -30.16 -3.95 -9.26
C GLY A 483 -28.66 -4.08 -9.51
N MET A 484 -28.23 -5.32 -9.71
CA MET A 484 -26.84 -5.70 -9.96
C MET A 484 -26.41 -5.38 -11.39
N LYS A 485 -25.23 -4.78 -11.52
CA LYS A 485 -24.64 -4.39 -12.80
C LYS A 485 -23.24 -4.96 -12.94
N THR A 486 -22.84 -5.26 -14.16
CA THR A 486 -21.46 -5.64 -14.50
C THR A 486 -20.52 -4.42 -14.40
N ALA A 487 -19.22 -4.64 -14.43
CA ALA A 487 -18.19 -3.60 -14.57
C ALA A 487 -18.45 -2.60 -15.73
N LYS A 488 -19.15 -3.03 -16.77
CA LYS A 488 -19.53 -2.17 -17.90
C LYS A 488 -20.87 -1.42 -17.70
N GLY A 489 -21.45 -1.44 -16.48
CA GLY A 489 -22.73 -0.79 -16.18
C GLY A 489 -23.98 -1.48 -16.72
N LYS A 490 -23.85 -2.70 -17.27
CA LYS A 490 -24.98 -3.47 -17.79
C LYS A 490 -25.78 -4.09 -16.65
N LEU A 491 -27.05 -3.76 -16.51
CA LEU A 491 -27.96 -4.40 -15.56
C LEU A 491 -28.14 -5.90 -15.91
N ILE A 492 -27.88 -6.77 -14.94
CA ILE A 492 -27.96 -8.23 -15.09
C ILE A 492 -29.05 -8.86 -14.21
N GLY A 493 -29.69 -8.09 -13.34
CA GLY A 493 -30.80 -8.54 -12.54
C GLY A 493 -30.97 -7.79 -11.23
N THR A 494 -31.90 -8.29 -10.41
CA THR A 494 -32.16 -7.76 -9.06
C THR A 494 -32.12 -8.90 -8.04
N PRO A 495 -30.98 -9.60 -7.90
CA PRO A 495 -30.88 -10.70 -6.94
C PRO A 495 -30.96 -10.17 -5.51
N ALA A 496 -31.51 -10.99 -4.62
CA ALA A 496 -31.51 -10.72 -3.19
C ALA A 496 -30.14 -11.14 -2.61
N VAL A 497 -29.22 -10.20 -2.58
CA VAL A 497 -27.83 -10.40 -2.11
C VAL A 497 -27.47 -9.39 -1.04
N SER A 498 -26.54 -9.74 -0.14
CA SER A 498 -25.95 -8.79 0.82
C SER A 498 -25.21 -7.67 0.08
N GLN A 499 -25.16 -6.50 0.72
CA GLN A 499 -24.41 -5.34 0.23
C GLN A 499 -23.52 -4.74 1.34
N ASN A 500 -23.23 -5.52 2.38
CA ASN A 500 -22.48 -5.03 3.54
C ASN A 500 -20.98 -5.33 3.43
N PHE A 501 -20.60 -6.56 3.02
CA PHE A 501 -19.21 -6.99 2.99
C PHE A 501 -18.96 -8.15 2.01
N ARG A 502 -17.70 -8.45 1.74
CA ARG A 502 -17.25 -9.60 0.94
C ARG A 502 -16.04 -10.28 1.60
N ILE A 503 -15.68 -11.48 1.14
CA ILE A 503 -14.55 -12.26 1.66
C ILE A 503 -14.10 -13.29 0.61
N TYR A 504 -12.79 -13.52 0.46
CA TYR A 504 -12.24 -14.68 -0.26
C TYR A 504 -12.17 -15.88 0.67
N PHE A 505 -13.11 -16.82 0.58
CA PHE A 505 -13.26 -17.85 1.59
C PHE A 505 -13.27 -19.28 1.07
N ASP A 506 -13.85 -19.59 -0.08
CA ASP A 506 -14.01 -20.98 -0.54
C ASP A 506 -12.85 -21.49 -1.39
N GLY A 507 -11.96 -20.62 -1.84
CA GLY A 507 -10.71 -20.98 -2.54
C GLY A 507 -10.82 -21.08 -4.04
N ASP A 508 -11.91 -20.60 -4.66
CA ASP A 508 -11.94 -20.24 -6.07
C ASP A 508 -11.56 -18.77 -6.27
N GLU A 509 -11.59 -18.25 -7.50
CA GLU A 509 -11.17 -16.88 -7.82
C GLU A 509 -12.28 -15.82 -7.62
N TYR A 510 -13.45 -16.17 -7.08
CA TYR A 510 -14.61 -15.28 -6.93
C TYR A 510 -14.89 -14.97 -5.45
N ASP A 511 -15.49 -13.80 -5.23
CA ASP A 511 -15.89 -13.35 -3.89
C ASP A 511 -17.07 -14.14 -3.33
N GLU A 512 -17.07 -14.43 -2.02
CA GLU A 512 -18.24 -14.68 -1.21
C GLU A 512 -18.77 -13.38 -0.61
N LEU A 513 -20.10 -13.29 -0.46
CA LEU A 513 -20.76 -12.16 0.19
C LEU A 513 -20.89 -12.41 1.71
N LEU A 514 -20.56 -11.40 2.48
CA LEU A 514 -20.54 -11.47 3.94
C LEU A 514 -21.49 -10.44 4.54
N ASP A 515 -22.28 -10.86 5.54
CA ASP A 515 -23.16 -10.01 6.33
C ASP A 515 -22.97 -10.35 7.82
N GLY A 516 -22.13 -9.58 8.50
CA GLY A 516 -21.69 -9.86 9.86
C GLY A 516 -20.90 -11.15 9.97
N ALA A 517 -21.56 -12.23 10.37
CA ALA A 517 -20.97 -13.56 10.48
C ALA A 517 -21.63 -14.57 9.51
N TYR A 518 -22.37 -14.10 8.51
CA TYR A 518 -23.13 -14.91 7.57
C TYR A 518 -22.53 -14.82 6.18
N VAL A 519 -21.95 -15.93 5.69
CA VAL A 519 -21.28 -16.02 4.38
C VAL A 519 -22.19 -16.70 3.38
N THR A 520 -22.35 -16.11 2.20
CA THR A 520 -23.11 -16.69 1.09
C THR A 520 -22.30 -16.70 -0.19
N LYS A 521 -22.46 -17.74 -1.01
CA LYS A 521 -21.89 -17.84 -2.35
C LYS A 521 -22.97 -17.52 -3.37
N PHE A 522 -22.65 -16.66 -4.32
CA PHE A 522 -23.55 -16.38 -5.45
C PHE A 522 -23.46 -17.50 -6.49
N ASN A 523 -24.61 -17.98 -6.94
CA ASN A 523 -24.70 -18.99 -7.96
C ASN A 523 -25.08 -18.34 -9.31
N SER A 524 -24.12 -18.24 -10.20
CA SER A 524 -24.27 -17.58 -11.52
C SER A 524 -25.41 -18.17 -12.36
N SER A 525 -25.64 -19.49 -12.32
CA SER A 525 -26.70 -20.13 -13.11
C SER A 525 -28.10 -19.83 -12.59
N SER A 526 -28.30 -19.86 -11.27
CA SER A 526 -29.61 -19.62 -10.65
C SER A 526 -29.85 -18.14 -10.31
N LYS A 527 -28.82 -17.30 -10.37
CA LYS A 527 -28.78 -15.87 -9.92
C LYS A 527 -29.29 -15.71 -8.49
N LYS A 528 -28.86 -16.60 -7.59
CA LYS A 528 -29.24 -16.61 -6.16
C LYS A 528 -28.01 -16.81 -5.29
N SER A 529 -28.06 -16.24 -4.09
CA SER A 529 -27.08 -16.56 -3.03
C SER A 529 -27.49 -17.83 -2.30
N GLU A 530 -26.53 -18.69 -2.04
CA GLU A 530 -26.65 -19.92 -1.27
C GLU A 530 -25.80 -19.79 -0.01
N VAL A 531 -26.27 -20.36 1.10
CA VAL A 531 -25.54 -20.30 2.38
C VAL A 531 -24.27 -21.11 2.27
N TYR A 532 -23.14 -20.45 2.47
CA TYR A 532 -21.85 -21.12 2.58
C TYR A 532 -21.48 -21.38 4.04
N PHE A 533 -21.60 -20.35 4.92
CA PHE A 533 -21.38 -20.46 6.35
C PHE A 533 -22.39 -19.59 7.13
N ASP A 534 -23.15 -20.21 8.04
CA ASP A 534 -24.09 -19.54 8.95
C ASP A 534 -23.45 -19.45 10.35
N GLY A 535 -22.62 -18.43 10.58
CA GLY A 535 -21.92 -18.20 11.85
C GLY A 535 -22.85 -17.96 13.04
N PRO A 536 -23.96 -17.19 12.90
CA PRO A 536 -25.00 -17.08 13.94
C PRO A 536 -25.55 -18.43 14.42
N ALA A 537 -25.93 -19.31 13.50
CA ALA A 537 -26.45 -20.63 13.86
C ALA A 537 -25.37 -21.58 14.39
N ALA A 538 -24.17 -21.51 13.81
CA ALA A 538 -23.07 -22.43 14.12
C ALA A 538 -22.35 -22.11 15.43
N LEU A 539 -22.07 -20.84 15.67
CA LEU A 539 -21.20 -20.36 16.76
C LEU A 539 -21.88 -19.35 17.70
N GLY A 540 -23.11 -18.89 17.38
CA GLY A 540 -23.68 -17.71 18.03
C GLY A 540 -22.86 -16.45 17.79
N ALA A 541 -22.22 -16.39 16.64
CA ALA A 541 -21.42 -15.25 16.22
C ALA A 541 -22.29 -14.12 15.68
N THR A 542 -21.82 -12.89 15.78
CA THR A 542 -22.53 -11.71 15.27
C THR A 542 -21.54 -10.66 14.76
N GLY A 543 -22.02 -9.78 13.88
CA GLY A 543 -21.28 -8.62 13.42
C GLY A 543 -21.22 -7.46 14.40
N CYS A 544 -20.68 -6.37 13.96
CA CYS A 544 -20.52 -5.10 14.65
C CYS A 544 -21.36 -4.00 13.96
N ASN A 545 -21.36 -2.79 14.52
CA ASN A 545 -21.86 -1.55 13.90
C ASN A 545 -23.34 -1.55 13.49
N GLY A 546 -24.18 -2.26 14.24
CA GLY A 546 -25.63 -2.23 14.11
C GLY A 546 -26.11 -2.65 12.71
N THR A 547 -26.83 -1.79 12.00
CA THR A 547 -27.38 -2.10 10.68
C THR A 547 -26.30 -2.23 9.58
N LYS A 548 -25.08 -1.78 9.82
CA LYS A 548 -23.96 -2.00 8.90
C LYS A 548 -23.49 -3.44 8.94
N ASN A 549 -23.68 -4.11 10.08
CA ASN A 549 -23.44 -5.54 10.30
C ASN A 549 -22.10 -6.02 9.71
N THR A 550 -21.03 -5.27 10.01
CA THR A 550 -19.67 -5.58 9.54
C THR A 550 -19.03 -6.66 10.41
N PRO A 551 -18.11 -7.48 9.90
CA PRO A 551 -17.26 -8.31 10.75
C PRO A 551 -16.40 -7.42 11.67
N SER A 552 -15.77 -8.01 12.69
CA SER A 552 -14.74 -7.29 13.45
C SER A 552 -13.50 -7.05 12.58
N LEU A 553 -13.11 -8.06 11.79
CA LEU A 553 -12.01 -7.97 10.80
C LEU A 553 -12.19 -9.08 9.74
N VAL A 554 -11.80 -8.79 8.52
CA VAL A 554 -11.52 -9.76 7.45
C VAL A 554 -10.13 -9.47 6.91
N ALA A 555 -9.23 -10.45 6.94
CA ALA A 555 -7.87 -10.32 6.40
C ALA A 555 -7.22 -11.69 6.17
N ASP A 556 -6.23 -11.75 5.30
CA ASP A 556 -5.28 -12.87 5.15
C ASP A 556 -4.31 -12.87 6.34
N LEU A 557 -4.73 -13.48 7.46
CA LEU A 557 -3.98 -13.46 8.72
C LEU A 557 -2.89 -14.52 8.78
N PHE A 558 -3.14 -15.70 8.19
CA PHE A 558 -2.23 -16.85 8.21
C PHE A 558 -2.60 -17.88 7.13
N GLY A 559 -1.73 -18.84 6.90
CA GLY A 559 -1.99 -19.90 5.91
C GLY A 559 -1.78 -19.37 4.49
N ASP A 560 -2.64 -19.78 3.56
CA ASP A 560 -2.58 -19.30 2.18
C ASP A 560 -3.34 -17.96 2.02
N TRP A 561 -3.47 -17.48 0.81
CA TRP A 561 -4.05 -16.18 0.46
C TRP A 561 -5.53 -15.96 0.86
N ARG A 562 -6.23 -17.02 1.32
CA ARG A 562 -7.66 -16.90 1.68
C ARG A 562 -7.81 -16.19 3.03
N GLU A 563 -8.85 -15.37 3.12
CA GLU A 563 -9.06 -14.49 4.24
C GLU A 563 -9.68 -15.23 5.45
N GLU A 564 -9.29 -14.85 6.66
CA GLU A 564 -9.93 -15.25 7.89
C GLU A 564 -11.07 -14.29 8.26
N LEU A 565 -12.16 -14.88 8.75
CA LEU A 565 -13.31 -14.16 9.31
C LEU A 565 -13.15 -14.04 10.82
N VAL A 566 -12.95 -12.82 11.32
CA VAL A 566 -12.89 -12.52 12.75
C VAL A 566 -14.20 -11.89 13.20
N VAL A 567 -14.92 -12.57 14.10
CA VAL A 567 -16.24 -12.14 14.59
C VAL A 567 -16.41 -12.38 16.07
N ARG A 568 -17.21 -11.53 16.72
CA ARG A 568 -17.50 -11.64 18.15
C ARG A 568 -18.66 -12.60 18.45
N SER A 569 -18.71 -13.09 19.68
CA SER A 569 -19.91 -13.78 20.19
C SER A 569 -21.05 -12.76 20.43
N GLU A 570 -22.28 -13.15 20.08
CA GLU A 570 -23.46 -12.34 20.35
C GLU A 570 -23.74 -12.20 21.85
N LYS A 571 -23.50 -13.29 22.63
CA LYS A 571 -23.95 -13.39 24.04
C LYS A 571 -22.81 -13.27 25.05
N ASP A 572 -21.60 -13.60 24.67
CA ASP A 572 -20.45 -13.62 25.57
C ASP A 572 -19.35 -12.65 25.08
N PRO A 573 -19.22 -11.45 25.65
CA PRO A 573 -18.23 -10.47 25.22
C PRO A 573 -16.79 -10.90 25.50
N THR A 574 -16.57 -12.02 26.20
CA THR A 574 -15.23 -12.57 26.42
C THR A 574 -14.75 -13.43 25.25
N LEU A 575 -15.59 -13.68 24.24
CA LEU A 575 -15.29 -14.61 23.15
C LEU A 575 -15.21 -13.91 21.80
N LEU A 576 -14.11 -14.16 21.11
CA LEU A 576 -13.88 -13.81 19.72
C LEU A 576 -13.59 -15.11 18.94
N TYR A 577 -14.14 -15.23 17.74
CA TYR A 577 -13.94 -16.37 16.85
C TYR A 577 -13.11 -15.94 15.65
N ILE A 578 -12.09 -16.73 15.31
CA ILE A 578 -11.39 -16.69 14.03
C ILE A 578 -11.82 -17.92 13.27
N VAL A 579 -12.50 -17.75 12.15
CA VAL A 579 -13.01 -18.83 11.31
C VAL A 579 -12.23 -18.83 10.01
N SER A 580 -11.74 -19.99 9.60
CA SER A 580 -10.99 -20.18 8.35
C SER A 580 -11.70 -21.18 7.45
N THR A 581 -11.19 -21.33 6.26
CA THR A 581 -11.73 -22.19 5.21
C THR A 581 -11.58 -23.69 5.52
N PRO A 582 -12.56 -24.54 5.13
CA PRO A 582 -12.46 -25.99 5.29
C PRO A 582 -11.93 -26.75 4.06
N VAL A 583 -11.57 -26.08 2.97
CA VAL A 583 -11.30 -26.72 1.67
C VAL A 583 -9.91 -26.38 1.14
N GLU A 584 -9.33 -27.27 0.33
CA GLU A 584 -8.11 -26.97 -0.42
C GLU A 584 -8.40 -26.00 -1.55
N SER A 585 -7.45 -25.08 -1.82
CA SER A 585 -7.41 -24.31 -3.06
C SER A 585 -6.29 -24.79 -3.96
N LYS A 586 -6.56 -24.87 -5.26
CA LYS A 586 -5.54 -25.14 -6.29
C LYS A 586 -4.90 -23.88 -6.82
N LEU A 587 -5.45 -22.74 -6.46
CA LEU A 587 -4.97 -21.46 -6.93
C LEU A 587 -3.67 -21.10 -6.21
N ARG A 588 -2.73 -20.59 -6.99
CA ARG A 588 -1.46 -20.08 -6.48
C ARG A 588 -1.51 -18.57 -6.50
N VAL A 589 -1.48 -17.96 -5.32
CA VAL A 589 -1.55 -16.51 -5.12
C VAL A 589 -0.54 -16.13 -4.04
N TYR A 590 0.09 -14.98 -4.18
CA TYR A 590 0.88 -14.39 -3.10
C TYR A 590 -0.02 -14.02 -1.94
N THR A 591 0.52 -14.01 -0.71
CA THR A 591 -0.24 -13.48 0.42
C THR A 591 -0.80 -12.10 0.04
N LEU A 592 -2.09 -11.91 0.27
CA LEU A 592 -2.77 -10.65 -0.07
C LEU A 592 -2.17 -9.47 0.73
N MET A 593 -1.57 -9.76 1.89
CA MET A 593 -0.92 -8.77 2.74
C MET A 593 0.36 -8.17 2.11
N HIS A 594 0.88 -8.77 1.03
CA HIS A 594 1.96 -8.18 0.21
C HIS A 594 1.45 -7.50 -1.07
N ASP A 595 0.14 -7.36 -1.25
CA ASP A 595 -0.47 -6.39 -2.18
C ASP A 595 -0.67 -5.06 -1.44
N ALA A 596 -0.01 -3.99 -1.88
CA ALA A 596 -0.05 -2.69 -1.20
C ALA A 596 -1.48 -2.13 -1.10
N THR A 597 -2.29 -2.26 -2.16
CA THR A 597 -3.69 -1.82 -2.18
C THR A 597 -4.51 -2.56 -1.13
N TYR A 598 -4.39 -3.88 -1.07
CA TYR A 598 -5.07 -4.70 -0.08
C TYR A 598 -4.60 -4.40 1.35
N ARG A 599 -3.28 -4.33 1.57
CA ARG A 599 -2.70 -4.12 2.91
C ARG A 599 -3.08 -2.76 3.51
N THR A 600 -3.08 -1.68 2.74
CA THR A 600 -3.54 -0.36 3.20
C THR A 600 -5.05 -0.34 3.43
N ALA A 601 -5.84 -1.06 2.61
CA ALA A 601 -7.27 -1.22 2.81
C ALA A 601 -7.59 -2.00 4.10
N VAL A 602 -6.83 -3.06 4.45
CA VAL A 602 -6.96 -3.78 5.73
C VAL A 602 -6.67 -2.85 6.91
N ALA A 603 -5.61 -2.02 6.84
CA ALA A 603 -5.31 -1.04 7.89
C ALA A 603 -6.45 -0.02 8.08
N SER A 604 -7.14 0.35 6.99
CA SER A 604 -8.21 1.34 6.96
C SER A 604 -9.62 0.72 7.13
N GLN A 605 -9.73 -0.61 7.21
CA GLN A 605 -11.02 -1.33 7.25
C GLN A 605 -11.91 -0.89 8.41
N ASN A 606 -11.33 -0.50 9.55
CA ASN A 606 -12.06 -0.03 10.73
C ASN A 606 -12.58 1.41 10.61
N THR A 607 -12.36 2.10 9.49
CA THR A 607 -12.76 3.50 9.32
C THR A 607 -14.26 3.64 9.13
N ALA A 608 -14.89 4.47 9.97
CA ALA A 608 -16.31 4.84 9.98
C ALA A 608 -17.27 3.66 9.77
N TYR A 609 -17.73 3.42 8.54
CA TYR A 609 -18.71 2.36 8.27
C TYR A 609 -18.08 1.04 7.82
N ASN A 610 -16.79 0.88 7.91
CA ASN A 610 -16.02 -0.28 7.50
C ASN A 610 -16.32 -0.72 6.05
N GLN A 611 -15.32 -0.79 5.24
CA GLN A 611 -15.43 -1.26 3.86
C GLN A 611 -14.55 -2.50 3.66
N PRO A 612 -14.95 -3.46 2.80
CA PRO A 612 -14.11 -4.61 2.49
C PRO A 612 -12.85 -4.17 1.77
N SER A 613 -11.75 -4.87 2.03
CA SER A 613 -10.49 -4.67 1.34
C SER A 613 -10.56 -5.28 -0.07
N HIS A 614 -10.12 -4.54 -1.10
CA HIS A 614 -9.99 -5.02 -2.46
C HIS A 614 -8.53 -5.15 -2.87
N LEU A 615 -8.28 -5.94 -3.93
CA LEU A 615 -6.95 -6.15 -4.48
C LEU A 615 -6.57 -5.04 -5.47
N GLY A 616 -5.27 -4.78 -5.59
CA GLY A 616 -4.70 -3.92 -6.64
C GLY A 616 -4.62 -4.60 -8.02
N TYR A 617 -5.28 -5.74 -8.18
CA TYR A 617 -5.30 -6.52 -9.43
C TYR A 617 -6.56 -7.39 -9.52
N TYR A 618 -6.94 -7.79 -10.72
CA TYR A 618 -8.04 -8.72 -10.96
C TYR A 618 -7.57 -10.17 -10.70
N LEU A 619 -8.12 -10.81 -9.67
CA LEU A 619 -7.66 -12.13 -9.20
C LEU A 619 -7.75 -13.22 -10.30
N PRO A 620 -8.83 -13.34 -11.10
CA PRO A 620 -8.90 -14.34 -12.15
C PRO A 620 -7.83 -14.22 -13.24
N ASP A 621 -7.23 -13.07 -13.43
CA ASP A 621 -6.09 -12.90 -14.34
C ASP A 621 -4.75 -13.15 -13.64
N MET A 622 -4.61 -12.74 -12.39
CA MET A 622 -3.41 -12.99 -11.60
C MET A 622 -3.12 -14.49 -11.45
N VAL A 623 -4.15 -15.32 -11.22
CA VAL A 623 -3.97 -16.78 -11.08
C VAL A 623 -3.57 -17.46 -12.40
N LYS A 624 -3.88 -16.87 -13.55
CA LYS A 624 -3.42 -17.36 -14.86
C LYS A 624 -1.98 -17.00 -15.18
N SER A 625 -1.51 -15.86 -14.66
CA SER A 625 -0.17 -15.32 -14.89
C SER A 625 0.33 -14.61 -13.65
N LEU A 626 0.81 -15.42 -12.68
CA LEU A 626 1.25 -14.94 -11.38
C LEU A 626 2.41 -13.94 -11.53
N LYS A 627 2.19 -12.72 -11.03
CA LYS A 627 3.18 -11.65 -11.02
C LYS A 627 3.65 -11.42 -9.59
N GLN A 628 4.97 -11.37 -9.39
CA GLN A 628 5.54 -11.06 -8.10
C GLN A 628 5.27 -9.58 -7.75
N PRO A 629 4.76 -9.28 -6.54
CA PRO A 629 4.57 -7.90 -6.10
C PRO A 629 5.91 -7.17 -5.95
N ALA A 630 5.92 -5.86 -6.19
CA ALA A 630 7.07 -4.98 -5.99
C ALA A 630 7.11 -4.54 -4.52
N VAL A 631 7.85 -5.29 -3.68
CA VAL A 631 7.92 -5.05 -2.24
C VAL A 631 9.35 -5.10 -1.73
N VAL A 632 9.65 -4.27 -0.72
CA VAL A 632 10.86 -4.30 0.09
C VAL A 632 10.49 -4.59 1.53
N MET A 633 11.24 -5.46 2.20
CA MET A 633 10.88 -5.85 3.56
C MET A 633 11.36 -4.82 4.58
N ALA A 634 10.51 -4.52 5.55
CA ALA A 634 10.84 -3.71 6.71
C ALA A 634 12.14 -4.23 7.40
N GLY A 635 12.95 -3.32 7.91
CA GLY A 635 14.28 -3.63 8.47
C GLY A 635 15.37 -3.91 7.43
N GLU A 636 15.07 -3.94 6.15
CA GLU A 636 16.10 -3.86 5.10
C GLU A 636 16.51 -2.40 4.93
N GLU A 637 17.84 -2.14 4.82
CA GLU A 637 18.27 -0.80 4.41
C GLU A 637 17.66 -0.52 3.03
N LEU A 638 16.60 0.25 3.02
CA LEU A 638 16.11 0.85 1.78
C LEU A 638 17.29 1.60 1.19
N ALA A 639 17.62 1.32 -0.07
CA ALA A 639 18.48 2.25 -0.79
C ALA A 639 17.78 3.61 -0.64
N PRO A 640 18.46 4.64 -0.08
CA PRO A 640 17.83 5.94 0.05
C PRO A 640 17.24 6.29 -1.31
N PRO A 641 16.03 6.89 -1.36
CA PRO A 641 15.41 7.26 -2.63
C PRO A 641 16.48 7.93 -3.48
N ASP A 642 16.66 7.47 -4.71
CA ASP A 642 17.74 7.97 -5.56
C ASP A 642 17.48 9.44 -5.90
N THR A 643 17.81 10.30 -4.92
CA THR A 643 17.73 11.75 -5.05
C THR A 643 18.88 12.32 -5.88
N THR A 644 19.67 11.45 -6.53
CA THR A 644 20.73 11.91 -7.43
C THR A 644 20.07 12.70 -8.54
N PRO A 645 20.36 14.01 -8.67
CA PRO A 645 19.76 14.81 -9.73
C PRO A 645 20.11 14.21 -11.10
N VAL A 646 19.14 14.16 -12.00
CA VAL A 646 19.38 13.86 -13.41
C VAL A 646 20.30 14.95 -13.94
N VAL A 647 21.50 14.58 -14.37
CA VAL A 647 22.50 15.51 -14.87
C VAL A 647 22.60 15.37 -16.39
N ASN A 648 22.13 16.39 -17.10
CA ASN A 648 22.23 16.48 -18.56
C ASN A 648 23.18 17.63 -18.90
N ASN A 649 24.50 17.40 -18.77
CA ASN A 649 25.55 18.38 -18.99
C ASN A 649 26.55 18.06 -20.13
N GLY A 650 26.11 17.26 -21.06
CA GLY A 650 26.88 16.82 -22.23
C GLY A 650 25.98 16.02 -23.17
N LYS A 651 26.59 15.34 -24.14
CA LYS A 651 25.88 14.49 -25.09
C LYS A 651 26.81 13.38 -25.59
N SER A 652 26.31 12.14 -25.49
CA SER A 652 26.96 10.97 -26.13
C SER A 652 25.92 10.30 -27.04
N GLU A 653 26.29 10.11 -28.31
CA GLU A 653 25.45 9.47 -29.33
C GLU A 653 26.03 8.12 -29.73
N LEU A 654 25.19 7.07 -29.73
CA LEU A 654 25.58 5.69 -29.96
C LEU A 654 24.68 5.04 -31.02
N ASP A 655 25.29 4.34 -31.99
CA ASP A 655 24.60 3.55 -33.00
C ASP A 655 23.80 2.39 -32.32
N ALA A 656 22.48 2.50 -32.28
CA ALA A 656 21.61 1.50 -31.67
C ALA A 656 21.32 0.32 -32.62
N SER A 657 21.79 0.32 -33.86
CA SER A 657 21.64 -0.78 -34.81
C SER A 657 22.41 -2.05 -34.44
N LYS A 658 23.35 -1.96 -33.49
CA LYS A 658 24.31 -3.01 -33.10
C LYS A 658 24.17 -3.47 -31.65
N PRO A 659 23.13 -4.24 -31.30
CA PRO A 659 23.07 -4.88 -30.00
C PRO A 659 24.20 -5.94 -29.87
N LYS A 660 24.61 -6.22 -28.64
CA LYS A 660 25.50 -7.33 -28.31
C LYS A 660 24.79 -8.67 -28.53
N GLU A 661 23.51 -8.75 -28.21
CA GLU A 661 22.64 -9.90 -28.40
C GLU A 661 21.20 -9.45 -28.60
N GLY A 662 20.35 -10.27 -29.20
CA GLY A 662 18.93 -9.99 -29.42
C GLY A 662 18.31 -11.03 -30.36
N ASP A 663 16.99 -11.06 -30.43
CA ASP A 663 16.21 -11.94 -31.31
C ASP A 663 15.76 -11.23 -32.61
N GLY A 664 16.19 -10.01 -32.84
CA GLY A 664 16.01 -9.23 -34.05
C GLY A 664 17.27 -9.23 -34.94
N PHE A 665 17.30 -8.31 -35.87
CA PHE A 665 18.43 -8.17 -36.81
C PHE A 665 18.63 -6.71 -37.26
N THR A 666 19.87 -6.39 -37.61
CA THR A 666 20.20 -5.06 -38.18
C THR A 666 19.75 -4.97 -39.64
N GLU A 667 19.01 -3.94 -39.98
CA GLU A 667 18.51 -3.65 -41.30
C GLU A 667 18.80 -2.22 -41.74
N SER A 668 18.74 -2.00 -43.06
CA SER A 668 18.90 -0.69 -43.72
C SER A 668 17.90 -0.49 -44.86
N THR A 669 16.78 -1.24 -44.84
CA THR A 669 15.81 -1.27 -45.93
C THR A 669 14.86 -0.06 -45.93
N ASN A 670 14.59 0.55 -44.76
CA ASN A 670 13.77 1.75 -44.64
C ASN A 670 14.65 2.98 -44.49
N GLU A 671 14.50 3.95 -45.39
CA GLU A 671 15.31 5.17 -45.38
C GLU A 671 15.06 6.04 -44.12
N GLY A 672 16.00 6.93 -43.81
CA GLY A 672 15.89 7.93 -42.72
C GLY A 672 16.70 7.63 -41.46
N PHE A 673 17.40 6.49 -41.35
CA PHE A 673 18.34 6.20 -40.26
C PHE A 673 19.62 7.07 -40.40
N LEU A 674 20.33 7.22 -39.25
CA LEU A 674 21.46 8.17 -39.16
C LEU A 674 22.83 7.55 -39.44
N GLU A 675 23.08 6.29 -39.07
CA GLU A 675 24.37 5.62 -39.16
C GLU A 675 24.35 4.42 -40.12
N ASN A 676 24.48 3.20 -39.60
CA ASN A 676 24.65 2.00 -40.39
C ASN A 676 23.34 1.22 -40.64
N GLY A 677 22.21 1.73 -40.17
CA GLY A 677 20.91 1.05 -40.21
C GLY A 677 20.19 1.16 -38.85
N TYR A 678 19.28 0.29 -38.64
CA TYR A 678 18.48 0.22 -37.39
C TYR A 678 18.36 -1.24 -36.93
N PHE A 679 18.16 -1.45 -35.64
CA PHE A 679 17.85 -2.78 -35.10
C PHE A 679 16.33 -3.01 -35.16
N ASN A 680 15.90 -4.01 -35.93
CA ASN A 680 14.54 -4.44 -36.10
C ASN A 680 14.29 -5.65 -35.17
N PHE A 681 13.46 -5.47 -34.14
CA PHE A 681 13.08 -6.53 -33.20
C PHE A 681 12.20 -7.59 -33.89
N ALA A 682 12.26 -8.83 -33.41
CA ALA A 682 11.33 -9.86 -33.83
C ALA A 682 9.88 -9.47 -33.49
N ASN A 683 8.93 -9.79 -34.38
CA ASN A 683 7.52 -9.49 -34.17
C ASN A 683 6.90 -10.51 -33.17
N SER A 684 7.27 -10.41 -31.91
CA SER A 684 6.79 -11.30 -30.85
C SER A 684 6.80 -10.62 -29.49
N LEU A 685 5.92 -11.05 -28.60
CA LEU A 685 5.96 -10.66 -27.20
C LEU A 685 7.29 -11.10 -26.56
N SER A 686 7.89 -10.24 -25.76
CA SER A 686 9.20 -10.44 -25.14
C SER A 686 10.38 -10.48 -26.10
N SER A 687 10.21 -10.11 -27.37
CA SER A 687 11.32 -9.84 -28.28
C SER A 687 12.30 -8.84 -27.63
N TYR A 688 13.61 -9.07 -27.75
CA TYR A 688 14.58 -8.31 -26.98
C TYR A 688 15.85 -7.93 -27.78
N GLY A 689 16.53 -6.89 -27.27
CA GLY A 689 17.88 -6.52 -27.65
C GLY A 689 18.67 -6.06 -26.43
N THR A 690 19.95 -6.42 -26.37
CA THR A 690 20.85 -6.08 -25.27
C THR A 690 22.07 -5.33 -25.82
N TRP A 691 22.39 -4.17 -25.26
CA TRP A 691 23.57 -3.36 -25.58
C TRP A 691 24.48 -3.32 -24.36
N GLU A 692 25.79 -3.43 -24.59
CA GLU A 692 26.79 -3.08 -23.59
C GLU A 692 27.36 -1.70 -23.93
N ILE A 693 27.30 -0.82 -22.96
CA ILE A 693 27.81 0.53 -23.03
C ILE A 693 28.84 0.75 -21.94
N PHE A 694 29.82 1.61 -22.19
CA PHE A 694 30.81 2.01 -21.19
C PHE A 694 30.56 3.46 -20.79
N SER A 695 30.49 3.73 -19.47
CA SER A 695 30.40 5.09 -18.93
C SER A 695 31.65 5.43 -18.12
N GLN A 696 32.25 6.59 -18.38
CA GLN A 696 33.43 7.05 -17.64
C GLN A 696 33.14 7.37 -16.17
N LYS A 697 31.90 7.62 -15.80
CA LYS A 697 31.47 8.01 -14.45
C LYS A 697 30.10 7.44 -14.09
N GLU A 698 29.84 7.25 -12.82
CA GLU A 698 28.48 7.03 -12.32
C GLU A 698 27.65 8.30 -12.52
N ALA A 699 26.46 8.17 -13.12
CA ALA A 699 25.57 9.30 -13.35
C ALA A 699 24.12 8.83 -13.54
N LYS A 700 23.19 9.65 -13.12
CA LYS A 700 21.79 9.57 -13.55
C LYS A 700 21.60 10.58 -14.69
N THR A 701 21.13 10.12 -15.84
CA THR A 701 21.01 10.93 -17.06
C THR A 701 19.82 10.49 -17.88
N THR A 702 19.32 11.36 -18.75
CA THR A 702 18.27 11.02 -19.71
C THR A 702 18.88 10.26 -20.89
N LEU A 703 18.31 9.07 -21.19
CA LEU A 703 18.53 8.33 -22.44
C LEU A 703 17.42 8.68 -23.41
N THR A 704 17.77 9.20 -24.58
CA THR A 704 16.87 9.40 -25.70
C THR A 704 17.08 8.29 -26.72
N ILE A 705 16.00 7.63 -27.13
CA ILE A 705 15.98 6.57 -28.14
C ILE A 705 15.34 7.11 -29.41
N ARG A 706 16.10 7.22 -30.49
CA ARG A 706 15.54 7.52 -31.80
C ARG A 706 15.02 6.24 -32.44
N PHE A 707 13.76 6.22 -32.85
CA PHE A 707 13.07 5.02 -33.30
C PHE A 707 12.10 5.30 -34.45
N THR A 708 11.69 4.22 -35.14
CA THR A 708 10.55 4.24 -36.07
C THR A 708 9.60 3.12 -35.73
N ASN A 709 8.27 3.39 -35.77
CA ASN A 709 7.19 2.44 -35.62
C ASN A 709 6.13 2.72 -36.69
N GLY A 710 6.28 2.12 -37.87
CA GLY A 710 5.31 2.25 -38.95
C GLY A 710 4.03 1.43 -38.77
N GLY A 711 3.88 0.69 -37.66
CA GLY A 711 2.68 -0.03 -37.30
C GLY A 711 1.52 0.90 -36.91
N THR A 712 0.36 0.33 -36.62
CA THR A 712 -0.86 1.10 -36.26
C THR A 712 -1.03 1.28 -34.76
N GLY A 713 -0.31 0.52 -33.93
CA GLY A 713 -0.36 0.57 -32.46
C GLY A 713 0.99 0.91 -31.84
N ASP A 714 0.98 1.28 -30.56
CA ASP A 714 2.17 1.52 -29.79
C ASP A 714 2.95 0.24 -29.55
N ARG A 715 4.29 0.30 -29.61
CA ARG A 715 5.18 -0.83 -29.37
C ARG A 715 5.97 -0.61 -28.08
N ASN A 716 5.30 -0.74 -26.93
CA ASN A 716 5.91 -0.51 -25.63
C ASN A 716 6.99 -1.54 -25.31
N MET A 717 8.07 -1.09 -24.65
CA MET A 717 9.19 -1.94 -24.24
C MET A 717 9.61 -1.64 -22.80
N SER A 718 9.93 -2.68 -22.04
CA SER A 718 10.62 -2.54 -20.76
C SER A 718 12.13 -2.37 -20.98
N LEU A 719 12.77 -1.54 -20.15
CA LEU A 719 14.23 -1.37 -20.10
C LEU A 719 14.78 -1.85 -18.77
N ASN A 720 15.79 -2.72 -18.81
CA ASN A 720 16.61 -3.07 -17.66
C ASN A 720 18.02 -2.52 -17.86
N VAL A 721 18.57 -1.86 -16.82
CA VAL A 721 19.95 -1.39 -16.75
C VAL A 721 20.68 -2.19 -15.68
N ASN A 722 21.73 -2.90 -16.03
CA ASN A 722 22.52 -3.76 -15.12
C ASN A 722 21.66 -4.79 -14.35
N GLY A 723 20.62 -5.32 -15.03
CA GLY A 723 19.70 -6.30 -14.46
C GLY A 723 18.61 -5.71 -13.54
N LYS A 724 18.61 -4.38 -13.32
CA LYS A 724 17.56 -3.67 -12.59
C LYS A 724 16.62 -3.00 -13.57
N SER A 725 15.32 -3.01 -13.30
CA SER A 725 14.35 -2.30 -14.14
C SER A 725 14.64 -0.79 -14.12
N ALA A 726 14.66 -0.17 -15.29
CA ALA A 726 14.73 1.28 -15.46
C ALA A 726 13.39 1.85 -15.96
N GLY A 727 12.40 0.99 -16.27
CA GLY A 727 11.06 1.41 -16.63
C GLY A 727 10.54 0.84 -17.94
N THR A 728 9.33 1.29 -18.29
CA THR A 728 8.68 1.03 -19.57
C THR A 728 8.72 2.29 -20.42
N ILE A 729 8.92 2.12 -21.73
CA ILE A 729 9.00 3.21 -22.69
C ILE A 729 7.91 2.97 -23.74
N SER A 730 7.09 3.99 -24.00
CA SER A 730 6.13 3.94 -25.10
C SER A 730 6.78 4.40 -26.40
N PHE A 731 6.54 3.63 -27.46
CA PHE A 731 6.98 3.94 -28.80
C PHE A 731 5.77 4.02 -29.72
N PRO A 732 5.09 5.20 -29.75
CA PRO A 732 3.86 5.36 -30.51
C PRO A 732 4.10 5.20 -32.03
N SER A 733 3.02 4.93 -32.75
CA SER A 733 3.11 4.82 -34.22
C SER A 733 3.62 6.13 -34.83
N THR A 734 4.66 6.00 -35.68
CA THR A 734 5.18 7.12 -36.51
C THR A 734 4.39 7.26 -37.83
N GLY A 735 3.45 6.34 -38.07
CA GLY A 735 2.61 6.28 -39.26
C GLY A 735 3.31 5.77 -40.51
N ASP A 736 4.63 5.65 -40.53
CA ASP A 736 5.45 5.11 -41.62
C ASP A 736 6.81 4.67 -41.08
N TRP A 737 7.39 3.57 -41.60
CA TRP A 737 8.68 3.03 -41.23
C TRP A 737 9.88 3.89 -41.67
N THR A 738 9.65 4.91 -42.52
CA THR A 738 10.69 5.91 -42.91
C THR A 738 10.66 7.18 -42.05
N LYS A 739 9.67 7.27 -41.12
CA LYS A 739 9.53 8.40 -40.18
C LYS A 739 10.07 8.04 -38.82
N TYR A 740 10.94 8.85 -38.32
CA TYR A 740 11.58 8.66 -37.00
C TYR A 740 11.02 9.65 -35.99
N SER A 741 11.02 9.23 -34.72
CA SER A 741 10.66 10.00 -33.55
C SER A 741 11.61 9.67 -32.40
N ASP A 742 11.54 10.43 -31.32
CA ASP A 742 12.34 10.23 -30.12
C ASP A 742 11.44 9.82 -28.94
N ALA A 743 11.93 8.86 -28.13
CA ALA A 743 11.39 8.53 -26.83
C ALA A 743 12.49 8.67 -25.78
N THR A 744 12.12 9.06 -24.55
CA THR A 744 13.10 9.35 -23.50
C THR A 744 12.80 8.57 -22.23
N ILE A 745 13.85 8.23 -21.48
CA ILE A 745 13.79 7.63 -20.15
C ILE A 745 15.01 8.02 -19.34
N ASP A 746 14.85 8.25 -18.03
CA ASP A 746 15.98 8.47 -17.14
C ASP A 746 16.63 7.14 -16.77
N VAL A 747 17.96 7.09 -16.82
CA VAL A 747 18.75 5.91 -16.52
C VAL A 747 19.84 6.22 -15.52
N LYS A 748 20.16 5.26 -14.66
CA LYS A 748 21.31 5.30 -13.78
C LYS A 748 22.40 4.42 -14.36
N LEU A 749 23.53 5.03 -14.70
CA LEU A 749 24.73 4.35 -15.19
C LEU A 749 25.77 4.24 -14.07
N GLU A 750 26.38 3.08 -13.95
CA GLU A 750 27.56 2.88 -13.10
C GLU A 750 28.83 3.27 -13.89
N ALA A 751 29.88 3.66 -13.18
CA ALA A 751 31.17 3.83 -13.84
C ALA A 751 31.71 2.48 -14.35
N GLY A 752 32.06 2.39 -15.62
CA GLY A 752 32.47 1.17 -16.31
C GLY A 752 31.37 0.62 -17.22
N VAL A 753 31.32 -0.70 -17.36
CA VAL A 753 30.42 -1.38 -18.30
C VAL A 753 29.02 -1.42 -17.72
N ASN A 754 28.04 -1.00 -18.52
CA ASN A 754 26.61 -1.08 -18.22
C ASN A 754 25.90 -1.91 -19.30
N THR A 755 24.91 -2.69 -18.89
CA THR A 755 24.06 -3.47 -19.79
C THR A 755 22.68 -2.83 -19.90
N LEU A 756 22.25 -2.52 -21.12
CA LEU A 756 20.91 -2.05 -21.43
C LEU A 756 20.15 -3.19 -22.10
N LYS A 757 19.10 -3.71 -21.48
CA LYS A 757 18.25 -4.75 -22.09
C LYS A 757 16.84 -4.21 -22.28
N PHE A 758 16.43 -4.09 -23.55
CA PHE A 758 15.05 -3.76 -23.93
C PHE A 758 14.31 -5.06 -24.25
N SER A 759 13.05 -5.17 -23.77
CA SER A 759 12.18 -6.30 -24.06
C SER A 759 10.79 -5.80 -24.44
N SER A 760 10.22 -6.35 -25.53
CA SER A 760 8.91 -5.95 -26.02
C SER A 760 7.79 -6.40 -25.10
N MET A 761 6.81 -5.53 -24.91
CA MET A 761 5.59 -5.77 -24.15
C MET A 761 4.37 -5.99 -25.04
N THR A 762 4.56 -6.05 -26.35
CA THR A 762 3.49 -6.23 -27.34
C THR A 762 3.75 -7.45 -28.23
N SER A 763 2.68 -8.09 -28.74
CA SER A 763 2.77 -9.23 -29.67
C SER A 763 3.41 -8.85 -31.02
N ASP A 764 3.44 -7.56 -31.35
CA ASP A 764 3.99 -7.04 -32.60
C ASP A 764 5.50 -6.76 -32.50
N GLY A 765 6.13 -7.10 -31.38
CA GLY A 765 7.55 -6.85 -31.13
C GLY A 765 7.84 -5.39 -30.76
N GLY A 766 9.14 -5.05 -30.72
CA GLY A 766 9.61 -3.69 -30.50
C GLY A 766 9.56 -2.83 -31.77
N PRO A 767 9.76 -1.50 -31.65
CA PRO A 767 9.99 -0.61 -32.79
C PRO A 767 11.40 -0.83 -33.36
N ASN A 768 11.74 -0.19 -34.46
CA ASN A 768 13.11 -0.19 -34.96
C ASN A 768 13.93 0.89 -34.24
N PHE A 769 15.06 0.50 -33.63
CA PHE A 769 15.96 1.43 -32.95
C PHE A 769 17.08 1.89 -33.87
N ASP A 770 17.31 3.20 -33.94
CA ASP A 770 18.31 3.85 -34.79
C ASP A 770 19.49 4.37 -33.94
N MET A 771 19.24 5.24 -32.95
CA MET A 771 20.25 5.88 -32.13
C MET A 771 19.89 5.92 -30.67
N PHE A 772 20.89 5.82 -29.80
CA PHE A 772 20.82 6.20 -28.38
C PHE A 772 21.57 7.50 -28.17
N THR A 773 20.95 8.44 -27.46
CA THR A 773 21.61 9.67 -27.02
C THR A 773 21.51 9.79 -25.50
N PHE A 774 22.67 9.87 -24.84
CA PHE A 774 22.73 10.13 -23.39
C PHE A 774 22.98 11.62 -23.15
N GLY A 775 22.33 12.21 -22.15
CA GLY A 775 22.50 13.61 -21.75
C GLY A 775 23.83 13.94 -21.06
N ILE A 776 24.82 13.06 -21.13
CA ILE A 776 26.17 13.23 -20.57
C ILE A 776 27.24 12.83 -21.57
N ASP A 777 28.44 13.41 -21.38
CA ASP A 777 29.63 13.01 -22.11
C ASP A 777 30.26 11.72 -21.56
N GLY A 778 30.99 10.98 -22.39
CA GLY A 778 31.82 9.84 -21.99
C GLY A 778 31.04 8.55 -21.86
N VAL A 779 29.93 8.39 -22.58
CA VAL A 779 29.25 7.12 -22.80
C VAL A 779 29.56 6.62 -24.20
N GLU A 780 29.96 5.36 -24.32
CA GLU A 780 30.38 4.73 -25.60
C GLU A 780 29.85 3.31 -25.66
N LEU A 781 29.67 2.74 -26.88
CA LEU A 781 29.43 1.29 -27.01
C LEU A 781 30.70 0.54 -26.51
N TYR A 782 30.46 -0.48 -25.66
CA TYR A 782 31.57 -1.25 -25.11
C TYR A 782 32.11 -2.27 -26.12
N ASP A 783 33.40 -2.16 -26.46
CA ASP A 783 34.11 -3.04 -27.40
C ASP A 783 35.24 -3.87 -26.73
N GLY A 784 35.33 -3.79 -25.40
CA GLY A 784 36.36 -4.52 -24.61
C GLY A 784 37.67 -3.74 -24.42
N THR A 785 37.83 -2.57 -24.99
CA THR A 785 39.07 -1.77 -24.89
C THR A 785 38.97 -0.62 -23.89
N GLN A 786 37.77 -0.15 -23.59
CA GLN A 786 37.54 0.99 -22.71
C GLN A 786 37.94 0.72 -21.26
N THR A 787 38.55 1.69 -20.63
CA THR A 787 38.95 1.66 -19.22
C THR A 787 38.59 2.98 -18.53
N ILE A 788 38.25 2.91 -17.24
CA ILE A 788 38.01 4.13 -16.47
C ILE A 788 39.29 4.92 -16.35
N ASP A 789 39.25 6.20 -16.75
CA ASP A 789 40.35 7.13 -16.54
C ASP A 789 40.46 7.48 -15.04
N THR A 790 41.40 6.84 -14.36
CA THR A 790 41.61 7.04 -12.92
C THR A 790 42.40 8.29 -12.57
N SER A 791 42.81 9.09 -13.55
CA SER A 791 43.58 10.34 -13.33
C SER A 791 42.76 11.46 -12.67
N THR A 792 41.42 11.34 -12.67
CA THR A 792 40.47 12.34 -12.12
C THR A 792 39.52 11.81 -11.06
N THR A 793 39.91 10.89 -10.18
CA THR A 793 39.01 10.34 -9.15
C THR A 793 38.66 11.39 -8.10
N ILE A 794 37.45 11.98 -8.18
CA ILE A 794 36.89 12.80 -7.13
C ILE A 794 36.21 11.82 -6.13
N ALA A 795 36.67 11.82 -4.88
CA ALA A 795 36.04 11.06 -3.80
C ALA A 795 34.64 11.62 -3.52
N THR A 796 33.62 10.81 -3.68
CA THR A 796 32.24 11.18 -3.32
C THR A 796 32.13 11.28 -1.79
N PHE A 797 31.81 12.44 -1.28
CA PHE A 797 31.58 12.69 0.13
C PHE A 797 30.14 12.30 0.51
N VAL A 798 29.99 11.44 1.53
CA VAL A 798 28.72 11.29 2.25
C VAL A 798 28.88 12.07 3.58
N PRO A 799 28.23 13.21 3.75
CA PRO A 799 28.33 13.97 5.01
C PRO A 799 27.48 13.29 6.10
N PHE A 800 28.13 12.75 7.12
CA PHE A 800 27.46 12.54 8.40
C PHE A 800 27.10 13.94 9.01
N LYS A 801 25.93 14.07 9.64
CA LYS A 801 25.46 15.29 10.34
C LYS A 801 26.40 15.75 11.49
N THR A 802 27.56 15.15 11.63
CA THR A 802 28.56 15.41 12.70
C THR A 802 29.49 16.58 12.44
N GLY A 803 29.50 17.12 11.22
CA GLY A 803 30.44 18.15 10.80
C GLY A 803 31.91 17.68 10.68
N VAL A 804 32.20 16.40 10.89
CA VAL A 804 33.54 15.82 10.66
C VAL A 804 33.65 15.37 9.20
N MET A 805 34.70 15.83 8.50
CA MET A 805 34.96 15.51 7.11
C MET A 805 36.40 15.02 6.94
N PHE A 806 36.57 13.96 6.16
CA PHE A 806 37.90 13.47 5.80
C PHE A 806 38.01 13.36 4.28
N ASN A 807 39.06 13.96 3.74
CA ASN A 807 39.39 13.84 2.31
C ASN A 807 40.46 12.77 2.13
N PRO A 808 40.14 11.56 1.67
CA PRO A 808 41.13 10.52 1.50
C PRO A 808 42.14 10.84 0.35
N ALA A 809 41.82 11.76 -0.59
CA ALA A 809 42.73 12.19 -1.64
C ALA A 809 43.83 13.13 -1.15
N THR A 810 43.58 13.96 -0.19
CA THR A 810 44.57 14.88 0.38
C THR A 810 45.11 14.47 1.75
N GLY A 811 44.45 13.49 2.40
CA GLY A 811 44.72 13.12 3.79
C GLY A 811 44.27 14.17 4.82
N MET A 812 43.46 15.14 4.43
CA MET A 812 43.01 16.23 5.30
C MET A 812 41.75 15.80 6.07
N LEU A 813 41.79 15.91 7.40
CA LEU A 813 40.67 15.72 8.30
C LEU A 813 40.21 17.09 8.82
N PHE A 814 38.91 17.38 8.68
CA PHE A 814 38.27 18.52 9.34
C PHE A 814 37.47 18.02 10.55
N THR A 815 37.64 18.64 11.70
CA THR A 815 36.86 18.38 12.92
C THR A 815 36.35 19.70 13.50
N PRO A 816 35.04 19.79 13.86
CA PRO A 816 34.48 21.03 14.44
C PRO A 816 34.97 21.30 15.87
N LYS A 817 35.52 20.29 16.53
CA LYS A 817 36.10 20.39 17.90
C LYS A 817 37.42 19.62 17.93
N ALA A 818 38.31 20.04 18.85
CA ALA A 818 39.53 19.28 19.16
C ALA A 818 39.18 17.91 19.77
N GLY A 819 39.92 16.85 19.41
CA GLY A 819 39.69 15.49 19.90
C GLY A 819 40.77 14.53 19.43
N PHE A 820 40.67 13.26 19.86
CA PHE A 820 41.54 12.19 19.40
C PHE A 820 40.93 11.52 18.16
N ALA A 821 41.56 11.72 17.00
CA ALA A 821 41.08 11.24 15.72
C ALA A 821 41.80 9.97 15.27
N GLU A 822 41.04 9.04 14.72
CA GLU A 822 41.50 7.77 14.18
C GLU A 822 40.94 7.61 12.75
N VAL A 823 41.80 7.34 11.76
CA VAL A 823 41.39 7.08 10.38
C VAL A 823 41.87 5.69 9.99
N TYR A 824 40.93 4.84 9.59
CA TYR A 824 41.18 3.45 9.24
C TYR A 824 40.74 3.15 7.80
N PHE A 825 41.52 2.35 7.11
CA PHE A 825 41.24 1.87 5.76
C PHE A 825 41.02 0.37 5.81
N TYR A 826 39.86 -0.09 5.35
CA TYR A 826 39.49 -1.49 5.27
C TYR A 826 39.33 -1.89 3.80
N ASP A 827 39.80 -3.06 3.42
CA ASP A 827 39.49 -3.65 2.11
C ASP A 827 38.01 -4.10 2.05
N MET A 828 37.55 -4.48 0.87
CA MET A 828 36.16 -4.92 0.66
C MET A 828 35.84 -6.26 1.38
N ALA A 829 36.82 -6.99 1.89
CA ALA A 829 36.64 -8.15 2.75
C ALA A 829 36.58 -7.80 4.25
N GLY A 830 36.64 -6.49 4.58
CA GLY A 830 36.58 -6.01 5.97
C GLY A 830 37.91 -6.06 6.73
N ASN A 831 39.03 -6.39 6.11
CA ASN A 831 40.34 -6.40 6.75
C ASN A 831 40.93 -5.00 6.80
N MET A 832 41.40 -4.59 8.00
CA MET A 832 42.10 -3.31 8.15
C MET A 832 43.46 -3.38 7.44
N ARG A 833 43.71 -2.45 6.52
CA ARG A 833 44.93 -2.36 5.73
C ARG A 833 45.84 -1.21 6.14
N MET A 834 45.28 -0.15 6.69
CA MET A 834 46.02 0.97 7.21
C MET A 834 45.23 1.68 8.30
N GLY A 835 45.92 2.25 9.27
CA GLY A 835 45.30 3.08 10.29
C GLY A 835 46.31 4.14 10.78
N VAL A 836 45.78 5.36 11.01
CA VAL A 836 46.52 6.45 11.62
C VAL A 836 45.68 7.13 12.71
N SER A 837 46.30 7.44 13.85
CA SER A 837 45.62 8.12 14.95
C SER A 837 46.47 9.24 15.55
N ARG A 838 45.82 10.32 15.93
CA ARG A 838 46.50 11.46 16.62
C ARG A 838 45.49 12.42 17.26
N ASN A 839 45.98 13.24 18.19
CA ASN A 839 45.22 14.40 18.64
C ASN A 839 45.16 15.45 17.55
N VAL A 840 43.97 15.99 17.29
CA VAL A 840 43.70 17.03 16.28
C VAL A 840 43.04 18.24 16.94
N PRO A 841 43.47 19.48 16.58
CA PRO A 841 42.73 20.68 16.98
C PRO A 841 41.40 20.78 16.20
N ALA A 842 40.53 21.70 16.62
CA ALA A 842 39.39 22.09 15.78
C ALA A 842 39.90 22.70 14.45
N GLY A 843 39.23 22.38 13.33
CA GLY A 843 39.64 22.82 12.00
C GLY A 843 40.26 21.69 11.19
N SER A 844 40.96 22.05 10.12
CA SER A 844 41.58 21.13 9.17
C SER A 844 42.95 20.67 9.62
N THR A 845 43.18 19.37 9.72
CA THR A 845 44.47 18.78 10.15
C THR A 845 44.90 17.72 9.13
N PRO A 846 46.17 17.74 8.64
CA PRO A 846 46.69 16.69 7.81
C PRO A 846 46.92 15.42 8.63
N MET A 847 46.34 14.27 8.21
CA MET A 847 46.65 12.95 8.74
C MET A 847 47.86 12.40 7.92
N ALA A 848 48.92 12.07 8.61
CA ALA A 848 50.12 11.53 7.95
C ALA A 848 49.86 10.12 7.44
N LEU A 849 49.37 10.01 6.20
CA LEU A 849 49.04 8.76 5.50
C LEU A 849 50.12 8.40 4.52
N ASP A 850 50.74 7.24 4.67
CA ASP A 850 51.60 6.67 3.63
C ASP A 850 50.74 5.81 2.68
N ARG A 851 50.16 6.43 1.70
CA ARG A 851 49.29 5.80 0.72
C ARG A 851 49.98 4.77 -0.17
N ASP A 852 51.28 4.88 -0.35
CA ASP A 852 52.00 3.93 -1.18
C ASP A 852 52.04 2.53 -0.55
N MET A 853 51.74 2.43 0.74
CA MET A 853 51.57 1.19 1.44
C MET A 853 50.22 0.49 1.16
N LEU A 854 49.21 1.16 0.61
CA LEU A 854 47.96 0.50 0.20
C LEU A 854 48.09 -0.11 -1.19
N PRO A 855 47.79 -1.41 -1.39
CA PRO A 855 47.65 -1.99 -2.73
C PRO A 855 46.59 -1.27 -3.55
N LYS A 856 46.65 -1.38 -4.89
CA LYS A 856 45.55 -0.90 -5.75
C LYS A 856 44.28 -1.67 -5.40
N GLY A 857 43.16 -0.95 -5.22
CA GLY A 857 41.90 -1.57 -4.87
C GLY A 857 40.89 -0.59 -4.27
N MET A 858 39.70 -1.09 -3.94
CA MET A 858 38.65 -0.33 -3.29
C MET A 858 38.76 -0.50 -1.75
N TYR A 859 38.58 0.61 -1.02
CA TYR A 859 38.69 0.67 0.44
C TYR A 859 37.51 1.41 1.04
N VAL A 860 37.08 0.97 2.22
CA VAL A 860 36.20 1.72 3.10
C VAL A 860 37.06 2.46 4.12
N VAL A 861 36.97 3.78 4.14
CA VAL A 861 37.67 4.64 5.08
C VAL A 861 36.71 4.99 6.22
N LYS A 862 37.09 4.67 7.46
CA LYS A 862 36.31 5.02 8.65
C LYS A 862 37.08 6.01 9.52
N VAL A 863 36.41 7.10 9.94
CA VAL A 863 36.99 8.11 10.82
C VAL A 863 36.24 8.08 12.15
N LYS A 864 36.99 7.89 13.24
CA LYS A 864 36.47 8.04 14.60
C LYS A 864 37.07 9.30 15.23
N VAL A 865 36.32 9.97 16.07
CA VAL A 865 36.81 11.04 16.95
C VAL A 865 36.33 10.73 18.35
N ASP A 866 37.27 10.69 19.30
CA ASP A 866 37.03 10.29 20.69
C ASP A 866 36.28 8.91 20.80
N GLY A 867 36.70 7.98 19.93
CA GLY A 867 36.19 6.61 19.91
C GLY A 867 34.84 6.43 19.21
N LYS A 868 34.15 7.52 18.81
CA LYS A 868 32.87 7.45 18.07
C LYS A 868 33.11 7.53 16.56
N LEU A 869 32.42 6.66 15.79
CA LEU A 869 32.43 6.73 14.33
C LEU A 869 31.74 8.03 13.89
N MET A 870 32.46 8.90 13.20
CA MET A 870 32.01 10.24 12.82
C MET A 870 31.97 10.44 11.33
N HIS A 871 32.63 9.59 10.53
CA HIS A 871 32.66 9.67 9.09
C HIS A 871 33.07 8.33 8.49
N ALA A 872 32.43 7.95 7.38
CA ALA A 872 32.86 6.81 6.55
C ALA A 872 32.76 7.21 5.07
N ALA A 873 33.73 6.75 4.26
CA ALA A 873 33.77 7.01 2.82
C ALA A 873 34.37 5.81 2.09
N ARG A 874 34.04 5.66 0.81
CA ARG A 874 34.73 4.71 -0.07
C ARG A 874 35.89 5.44 -0.75
N MET A 875 36.97 4.72 -0.97
CA MET A 875 38.16 5.20 -1.68
C MET A 875 38.66 4.13 -2.65
N VAL A 876 38.98 4.53 -3.86
CA VAL A 876 39.70 3.69 -4.84
C VAL A 876 41.14 4.18 -4.88
N LYS A 877 42.11 3.24 -4.84
CA LYS A 877 43.53 3.50 -5.07
C LYS A 877 43.98 2.83 -6.36
#